data_b12de483f7391b764477441e3a1b125e
#
_entry.id   b12de483f7391b764477441e3a1b125e
#
_cell.length_a   1.000
_cell.length_b   1.000
_cell.length_c   1.000
_cell.angle_alpha   90.00
_cell.angle_beta   90.00
_cell.angle_gamma   90.00
#
_symmetry.space_group_name_H-M   'P 1'
#
loop_
_entity.id
_entity.type
_entity.pdbx_description
1 polymer ?
#
loop_
_entity_poly.entity_id
_entity_poly.type
_entity_poly.pdbx_seq_one_letter_code
_entity_poly.pdbx_strand_id
1 'polypeptide(L)'
;MTADLLQRKHLLLRCEGLDTLATVLVNGVEVGQADNMYRLWEFDVKKLLKVGSNNIEVRFAPALPFIRSKEAEQHLPTWQYPGAAYIRKMPCNFGWDWGPTVVTCGIWRNIALVAYDTARLDDVRISQDHGQKDKVKLTVQVFTQTAPSAGLKVQLVLTSPDGKPGKPVESTLINGQGTVELTVQRPQLWWPAGMGKQPLYTVKVDLLDAQGRLLDATQRRIGLRTMQVLEQTNSTPMQFVVNGVPYFAKGANWIPADAFPTRSTKAQLRQFMADAVAVNMNSLRFWGGGYYEDDALFDACDEFGICVWMDFKFACSTYPAYDPNFLANVRQEASEQVKRLRHHPSIAVWCGNNEIMFFRGGNEWKWVPKEKIGSDESNLGKMSTPDYNRLFKDTLGGVMRKLAPQSAYVTGSPDCGDVHFWDVWHGGKPFDAYRGIHGFISEFGFQSFPVPATAAAFTAPEDRNSVYSPMFKHHERSNRSSVDSIDDGQIGTDKIMKIVRMNFREPKDFESTLWLSQINQAYGIEFAAEGWRREMPKSMGCVYWQYNDNWPSTSWSSMDYFGRWKALHYRARHFYSSVLVSGDFNPTNQTVALWLTSDELKPVQGKLNWQVTDLAGNELGAGKLSVTQTAQKSSVVGTIDLGQLVKAHGGTNLLVWLKFDGGGKLTTDNVVLLARPKQLPLQDPQLSFTASGSGTNYTVTVRAGKPALWVWLDIPGVEARFSDNFIHIAPGAPAKFNVQLTKPMSKSELLKSLQAQSLFSTYKQ
;
A
#
# COMPACT_ATOMS: atom_id res chain seq x y z
N MET A 1 -14.91 -14.19 37.57
CA MET A 1 -13.76 -13.68 38.38
C MET A 1 -13.42 -14.67 39.48
N THR A 2 -12.16 -15.11 39.56
CA THR A 2 -11.68 -15.96 40.66
C THR A 2 -11.29 -15.12 41.88
N ALA A 3 -11.30 -15.73 43.06
CA ALA A 3 -10.85 -15.05 44.29
C ALA A 3 -9.39 -14.60 44.20
N ASP A 4 -8.49 -15.44 43.65
CA ASP A 4 -7.07 -15.15 43.51
C ASP A 4 -6.82 -13.92 42.60
N LEU A 5 -7.58 -13.83 41.50
CA LEU A 5 -7.45 -12.69 40.61
C LEU A 5 -7.93 -11.40 41.27
N LEU A 6 -9.02 -11.49 42.06
CA LEU A 6 -9.54 -10.35 42.81
C LEU A 6 -8.60 -9.87 43.94
N GLN A 7 -7.69 -10.73 44.44
CA GLN A 7 -6.70 -10.34 45.45
C GLN A 7 -5.58 -9.44 44.86
N ARG A 8 -5.34 -9.44 43.53
CA ARG A 8 -4.33 -8.57 42.94
C ARG A 8 -4.56 -7.10 43.28
N LYS A 9 -3.48 -6.34 43.48
CA LYS A 9 -3.57 -4.93 43.93
C LYS A 9 -4.21 -4.03 42.85
N HIS A 10 -3.91 -4.26 41.59
CA HIS A 10 -4.42 -3.51 40.44
C HIS A 10 -5.21 -4.43 39.53
N LEU A 11 -6.40 -4.00 39.13
CA LEU A 11 -7.25 -4.65 38.15
C LEU A 11 -7.77 -3.58 37.19
N LEU A 12 -7.29 -3.61 35.96
CA LEU A 12 -7.66 -2.66 34.91
C LEU A 12 -8.48 -3.38 33.83
N LEU A 13 -9.57 -2.76 33.42
CA LEU A 13 -10.24 -3.13 32.18
C LEU A 13 -9.54 -2.41 31.04
N ARG A 14 -8.88 -3.17 30.17
CA ARG A 14 -8.11 -2.69 29.02
C ARG A 14 -8.91 -2.93 27.76
N CYS A 15 -9.19 -1.84 27.01
CA CYS A 15 -9.87 -1.87 25.72
C CYS A 15 -8.91 -1.32 24.66
N GLU A 16 -8.47 -2.17 23.72
CA GLU A 16 -7.49 -1.80 22.71
C GLU A 16 -8.10 -1.07 21.50
N GLY A 17 -9.43 -1.01 21.43
CA GLY A 17 -10.16 -0.28 20.40
C GLY A 17 -11.65 -0.25 20.66
N LEU A 18 -12.16 0.94 20.96
CA LEU A 18 -13.58 1.24 21.06
C LEU A 18 -13.97 2.20 19.92
N ASP A 19 -14.85 1.78 19.03
CA ASP A 19 -15.25 2.56 17.85
C ASP A 19 -16.66 3.12 18.05
N THR A 20 -16.82 4.35 18.47
CA THR A 20 -15.89 5.43 18.77
C THR A 20 -16.28 6.10 20.07
N LEU A 21 -17.55 6.59 20.15
CA LEU A 21 -18.09 7.28 21.33
C LEU A 21 -18.70 6.23 22.27
N ALA A 22 -17.99 5.89 23.32
CA ALA A 22 -18.40 4.81 24.20
C ALA A 22 -18.42 5.23 25.67
N THR A 23 -19.41 4.73 26.41
CA THR A 23 -19.46 4.76 27.88
C THR A 23 -19.27 3.34 28.39
N VAL A 24 -18.28 3.14 29.25
CA VAL A 24 -17.94 1.84 29.81
C VAL A 24 -18.46 1.73 31.25
N LEU A 25 -19.20 0.66 31.55
CA LEU A 25 -19.78 0.39 32.85
C LEU A 25 -19.33 -1.00 33.34
N VAL A 26 -19.08 -1.10 34.62
CA VAL A 26 -18.82 -2.37 35.33
C VAL A 26 -19.79 -2.53 36.46
N ASN A 27 -20.56 -3.62 36.48
CA ASN A 27 -21.61 -3.88 37.45
C ASN A 27 -22.59 -2.71 37.65
N GLY A 28 -22.92 -2.00 36.53
CA GLY A 28 -23.83 -0.87 36.49
C GLY A 28 -23.22 0.49 36.85
N VAL A 29 -21.93 0.54 37.23
CA VAL A 29 -21.23 1.79 37.56
C VAL A 29 -20.38 2.23 36.37
N GLU A 30 -20.52 3.48 35.93
CA GLU A 30 -19.67 4.06 34.89
C GLU A 30 -18.22 4.19 35.36
N VAL A 31 -17.27 3.66 34.58
CA VAL A 31 -15.84 3.71 34.86
C VAL A 31 -15.08 4.67 33.94
N GLY A 32 -15.70 5.10 32.84
CA GLY A 32 -15.15 6.12 31.96
C GLY A 32 -15.77 6.11 30.58
N GLN A 33 -15.25 7.00 29.71
CA GLN A 33 -15.72 7.22 28.35
C GLN A 33 -14.57 7.13 27.36
N ALA A 34 -14.90 6.86 26.10
CA ALA A 34 -13.97 6.84 24.96
C ALA A 34 -14.55 7.68 23.81
N ASP A 35 -13.68 8.35 23.06
CA ASP A 35 -14.01 9.23 21.93
C ASP A 35 -13.05 9.11 20.73
N ASN A 36 -12.22 8.06 20.74
CA ASN A 36 -11.19 7.84 19.72
C ASN A 36 -10.99 6.33 19.49
N MET A 37 -11.27 5.85 18.28
CA MET A 37 -11.18 4.43 17.94
C MET A 37 -9.75 3.88 17.93
N TYR A 38 -8.75 4.74 17.83
CA TYR A 38 -7.34 4.35 17.67
C TYR A 38 -6.58 4.22 18.97
N ARG A 39 -7.20 4.63 20.09
CA ARG A 39 -6.58 4.68 21.41
C ARG A 39 -6.76 3.40 22.21
N LEU A 40 -5.79 3.20 23.08
CA LEU A 40 -5.85 2.24 24.18
C LEU A 40 -6.52 2.90 25.40
N TRP A 41 -7.59 2.29 25.88
CA TRP A 41 -8.33 2.77 27.03
C TRP A 41 -8.15 1.80 28.22
N GLU A 42 -7.77 2.32 29.37
CA GLU A 42 -7.63 1.53 30.59
C GLU A 42 -8.42 2.18 31.74
N PHE A 43 -9.25 1.38 32.38
CA PHE A 43 -10.12 1.82 33.50
C PHE A 43 -9.81 0.99 34.74
N ASP A 44 -9.56 1.64 35.90
CA ASP A 44 -9.42 0.93 37.17
C ASP A 44 -10.79 0.41 37.60
N VAL A 45 -10.92 -0.90 37.67
CA VAL A 45 -12.17 -1.60 37.97
C VAL A 45 -12.09 -2.43 39.27
N LYS A 46 -10.94 -2.35 39.97
CA LYS A 46 -10.66 -3.15 41.17
C LYS A 46 -11.78 -3.12 42.22
N LYS A 47 -12.30 -1.91 42.52
CA LYS A 47 -13.31 -1.70 43.57
C LYS A 47 -14.71 -2.16 43.15
N LEU A 48 -14.95 -2.38 41.88
CA LEU A 48 -16.27 -2.72 41.34
C LEU A 48 -16.43 -4.22 41.08
N LEU A 49 -15.33 -4.95 41.00
CA LEU A 49 -15.35 -6.38 40.69
C LEU A 49 -15.62 -7.21 41.96
N LYS A 50 -16.30 -8.34 41.77
CA LYS A 50 -16.63 -9.34 42.81
C LYS A 50 -16.29 -10.75 42.35
N VAL A 51 -16.11 -11.68 43.28
CA VAL A 51 -15.95 -13.10 42.96
C VAL A 51 -17.21 -13.61 42.25
N GLY A 52 -17.04 -14.45 41.27
CA GLY A 52 -18.11 -14.98 40.42
C GLY A 52 -18.41 -14.08 39.22
N SER A 53 -19.67 -13.96 38.86
CA SER A 53 -20.12 -13.21 37.70
C SER A 53 -20.02 -11.70 37.90
N ASN A 54 -19.52 -11.02 36.90
CA ASN A 54 -19.50 -9.56 36.78
C ASN A 54 -20.06 -9.16 35.40
N ASN A 55 -20.73 -8.04 35.35
CA ASN A 55 -21.25 -7.48 34.10
C ASN A 55 -20.34 -6.34 33.63
N ILE A 56 -19.87 -6.44 32.40
CA ILE A 56 -19.18 -5.36 31.70
C ILE A 56 -20.08 -4.92 30.54
N GLU A 57 -20.45 -3.65 30.53
CA GLU A 57 -21.32 -3.07 29.53
C GLU A 57 -20.59 -1.91 28.86
N VAL A 58 -20.61 -1.90 27.51
CA VAL A 58 -20.08 -0.81 26.70
C VAL A 58 -21.21 -0.27 25.84
N ARG A 59 -21.62 0.97 26.11
CA ARG A 59 -22.68 1.67 25.39
C ARG A 59 -22.06 2.57 24.35
N PHE A 60 -22.39 2.34 23.09
CA PHE A 60 -21.92 3.17 21.99
C PHE A 60 -22.98 4.20 21.60
N ALA A 61 -22.60 5.47 21.60
CA ALA A 61 -23.42 6.53 21.03
C ALA A 61 -23.20 6.56 19.49
N PRO A 62 -24.26 6.82 18.71
CA PRO A 62 -24.14 6.88 17.25
C PRO A 62 -23.30 8.07 16.81
N ALA A 63 -22.34 7.82 15.90
CA ALA A 63 -21.40 8.84 15.42
C ALA A 63 -22.08 9.93 14.57
N LEU A 64 -23.07 9.58 13.73
CA LEU A 64 -23.72 10.52 12.83
C LEU A 64 -24.43 11.70 13.52
N PRO A 65 -25.26 11.49 14.57
CA PRO A 65 -25.83 12.62 15.31
C PRO A 65 -24.77 13.54 15.92
N PHE A 66 -23.69 12.98 16.47
CA PHE A 66 -22.59 13.76 17.05
C PHE A 66 -21.92 14.65 16.00
N ILE A 67 -21.49 14.09 14.88
CA ILE A 67 -20.81 14.88 13.85
C ILE A 67 -21.71 15.91 13.18
N ARG A 68 -23.02 15.61 13.02
CA ARG A 68 -24.01 16.56 12.51
C ARG A 68 -24.23 17.74 13.47
N SER A 69 -24.22 17.49 14.78
CA SER A 69 -24.28 18.57 15.79
C SER A 69 -23.05 19.46 15.68
N LYS A 70 -21.86 18.88 15.58
CA LYS A 70 -20.60 19.62 15.43
C LYS A 70 -20.53 20.43 14.12
N GLU A 71 -20.97 19.83 13.04
CA GLU A 71 -21.06 20.48 11.73
C GLU A 71 -22.04 21.66 11.75
N ALA A 72 -23.16 21.53 12.48
CA ALA A 72 -24.13 22.62 12.66
C ALA A 72 -23.61 23.76 13.56
N GLU A 73 -22.72 23.45 14.53
CA GLU A 73 -22.00 24.45 15.31
C GLU A 73 -20.99 25.20 14.44
N GLN A 74 -20.24 24.45 13.62
CA GLN A 74 -19.22 24.97 12.74
C GLN A 74 -18.89 24.04 11.59
N HIS A 75 -19.00 24.54 10.36
CA HIS A 75 -18.61 23.82 9.16
C HIS A 75 -17.09 23.72 9.01
N LEU A 76 -16.57 22.49 8.82
CA LEU A 76 -15.21 22.23 8.44
C LEU A 76 -15.17 21.57 7.05
N PRO A 77 -14.58 22.21 6.03
CA PRO A 77 -14.44 21.61 4.71
C PRO A 77 -13.77 20.24 4.73
N THR A 78 -14.36 19.30 4.07
CA THR A 78 -13.91 17.90 4.01
C THR A 78 -14.33 17.25 2.69
N TRP A 79 -13.54 16.32 2.20
CA TRP A 79 -13.95 15.41 1.11
C TRP A 79 -14.85 14.27 1.60
N GLN A 80 -14.89 14.09 2.90
CA GLN A 80 -15.69 13.09 3.58
C GLN A 80 -17.11 13.59 3.86
N TYR A 81 -17.81 12.82 4.70
CA TYR A 81 -19.10 13.23 5.23
C TYR A 81 -18.95 14.51 6.07
N PRO A 82 -19.84 15.53 5.91
CA PRO A 82 -19.81 16.75 6.70
C PRO A 82 -19.76 16.45 8.20
N GLY A 83 -18.83 17.10 8.91
CA GLY A 83 -18.58 16.89 10.33
C GLY A 83 -17.70 15.69 10.69
N ALA A 84 -17.34 14.82 9.76
CA ALA A 84 -16.48 13.66 10.05
C ALA A 84 -15.10 14.04 10.62
N ALA A 85 -14.61 15.25 10.36
CA ALA A 85 -13.37 15.78 10.90
C ALA A 85 -13.36 15.97 12.42
N TYR A 86 -14.53 16.03 13.06
CA TYR A 86 -14.65 16.23 14.51
C TYR A 86 -14.52 14.95 15.34
N ILE A 87 -14.52 13.78 14.71
CA ILE A 87 -14.45 12.50 15.39
C ILE A 87 -13.16 11.76 14.99
N ARG A 88 -12.49 11.16 15.99
CA ARG A 88 -11.32 10.31 15.72
C ARG A 88 -11.75 8.88 15.35
N LYS A 89 -12.25 8.75 14.14
CA LYS A 89 -12.71 7.51 13.51
C LYS A 89 -12.10 7.37 12.12
N MET A 90 -12.00 6.15 11.64
CA MET A 90 -11.50 5.84 10.29
C MET A 90 -12.26 6.66 9.24
N PRO A 91 -11.57 7.60 8.54
CA PRO A 91 -12.22 8.50 7.59
C PRO A 91 -13.04 7.78 6.52
N CYS A 92 -12.54 6.69 5.94
CA CYS A 92 -13.25 5.98 4.88
C CYS A 92 -14.49 5.21 5.36
N ASN A 93 -14.78 5.10 6.67
CA ASN A 93 -16.08 4.60 7.15
C ASN A 93 -17.25 5.50 6.74
N PHE A 94 -16.98 6.79 6.56
CA PHE A 94 -17.99 7.75 6.10
C PHE A 94 -18.19 7.74 4.59
N GLY A 95 -17.58 6.77 3.90
CA GLY A 95 -17.56 6.64 2.45
C GLY A 95 -16.30 7.26 1.83
N TRP A 96 -15.90 6.71 0.70
CA TRP A 96 -14.82 7.23 -0.13
C TRP A 96 -15.13 6.96 -1.59
N ASP A 97 -14.36 7.53 -2.52
CA ASP A 97 -14.57 7.33 -3.97
C ASP A 97 -14.28 5.90 -4.49
N TRP A 98 -13.90 4.99 -3.60
CA TRP A 98 -13.69 3.56 -3.83
C TRP A 98 -14.40 2.68 -2.77
N GLY A 99 -14.93 3.24 -1.69
CA GLY A 99 -15.45 2.51 -0.54
C GLY A 99 -16.90 2.85 -0.17
N PRO A 100 -17.64 1.91 0.42
CA PRO A 100 -19.02 2.13 0.86
C PRO A 100 -19.05 3.05 2.09
N THR A 101 -20.18 3.71 2.32
CA THR A 101 -20.47 4.39 3.58
C THR A 101 -20.99 3.37 4.58
N VAL A 102 -20.13 2.96 5.53
CA VAL A 102 -20.45 2.00 6.58
C VAL A 102 -19.92 2.55 7.89
N VAL A 103 -20.72 3.40 8.56
CA VAL A 103 -20.33 4.03 9.82
C VAL A 103 -20.52 3.03 10.95
N THR A 104 -19.50 2.21 11.19
CA THR A 104 -19.47 1.15 12.19
C THR A 104 -19.44 1.73 13.61
N CYS A 105 -19.83 0.91 14.60
CA CYS A 105 -19.54 1.14 16.03
C CYS A 105 -19.37 -0.21 16.72
N GLY A 106 -18.53 -0.27 17.75
CA GLY A 106 -18.34 -1.48 18.54
C GLY A 106 -16.94 -1.65 19.10
N ILE A 107 -16.75 -2.76 19.78
CA ILE A 107 -15.44 -3.22 20.25
C ILE A 107 -14.76 -3.89 19.06
N TRP A 108 -13.75 -3.24 18.47
CA TRP A 108 -13.12 -3.72 17.24
C TRP A 108 -11.72 -4.32 17.45
N ARG A 109 -11.16 -4.18 18.65
CA ARG A 109 -9.93 -4.81 19.11
C ARG A 109 -10.14 -5.49 20.45
N ASN A 110 -9.09 -6.10 20.97
CA ASN A 110 -9.12 -6.84 22.22
C ASN A 110 -9.68 -6.05 23.40
N ILE A 111 -10.44 -6.74 24.26
CA ILE A 111 -10.83 -6.29 25.60
C ILE A 111 -10.37 -7.34 26.61
N ALA A 112 -9.70 -6.91 27.67
CA ALA A 112 -9.11 -7.82 28.66
C ALA A 112 -9.07 -7.19 30.05
N LEU A 113 -9.03 -8.04 31.07
CA LEU A 113 -8.66 -7.65 32.45
C LEU A 113 -7.13 -7.80 32.59
N VAL A 114 -6.47 -6.74 32.97
CA VAL A 114 -5.04 -6.71 33.29
C VAL A 114 -4.88 -6.64 34.82
N ALA A 115 -4.20 -7.64 35.38
CA ALA A 115 -4.02 -7.76 36.82
C ALA A 115 -2.54 -7.79 37.19
N TYR A 116 -2.12 -6.95 38.13
CA TYR A 116 -0.75 -6.93 38.63
C TYR A 116 -0.67 -6.38 40.07
N ASP A 117 0.45 -6.64 40.74
CA ASP A 117 0.62 -6.24 42.13
C ASP A 117 1.64 -5.13 42.35
N THR A 118 2.77 -5.21 41.66
CA THR A 118 3.92 -4.34 41.94
C THR A 118 4.21 -3.39 40.75
N ALA A 119 4.42 -3.94 39.57
CA ALA A 119 4.77 -3.20 38.39
C ALA A 119 4.42 -3.97 37.11
N ARG A 120 4.26 -3.25 36.01
CA ARG A 120 4.16 -3.81 34.66
C ARG A 120 4.98 -2.96 33.66
N LEU A 121 5.31 -3.53 32.54
CA LEU A 121 5.95 -2.82 31.45
C LEU A 121 4.97 -1.81 30.80
N ASP A 122 5.42 -0.57 30.62
CA ASP A 122 4.68 0.48 29.89
C ASP A 122 5.22 0.65 28.47
N ASP A 123 6.56 0.66 28.34
CA ASP A 123 7.19 0.90 27.06
C ASP A 123 8.59 0.27 26.99
N VAL A 124 8.96 -0.22 25.82
CA VAL A 124 10.31 -0.69 25.49
C VAL A 124 10.78 0.04 24.24
N ARG A 125 11.77 0.89 24.39
CA ARG A 125 12.35 1.68 23.31
C ARG A 125 13.73 1.14 22.94
N ILE A 126 13.90 0.74 21.69
CA ILE A 126 15.15 0.17 21.15
C ILE A 126 15.74 1.17 20.17
N SER A 127 16.94 1.64 20.45
CA SER A 127 17.72 2.50 19.56
C SER A 127 18.93 1.75 19.04
N GLN A 128 19.33 2.04 17.81
CA GLN A 128 20.44 1.39 17.12
C GLN A 128 21.51 2.42 16.77
N ASP A 129 22.77 2.09 17.08
CA ASP A 129 23.94 2.86 16.63
C ASP A 129 24.77 1.99 15.68
N HIS A 130 24.90 2.45 14.45
CA HIS A 130 25.62 1.82 13.34
C HIS A 130 26.96 2.55 13.03
N GLY A 131 27.42 3.43 13.92
CA GLY A 131 28.61 4.26 13.69
C GLY A 131 29.94 3.48 13.64
N GLN A 132 29.95 2.19 14.06
CA GLN A 132 31.13 1.35 14.02
C GLN A 132 30.98 0.27 12.93
N LYS A 133 32.06 0.10 12.15
CA LYS A 133 32.12 -0.98 11.17
C LYS A 133 32.00 -2.35 11.87
N ASP A 134 31.22 -3.24 11.31
CA ASP A 134 31.00 -4.62 11.77
C ASP A 134 30.41 -4.75 13.20
N LYS A 135 29.83 -3.69 13.73
CA LYS A 135 29.15 -3.69 15.04
C LYS A 135 27.90 -2.82 15.00
N VAL A 136 26.87 -3.26 15.72
CA VAL A 136 25.69 -2.43 16.03
C VAL A 136 25.51 -2.41 17.55
N LYS A 137 25.47 -1.23 18.12
CA LYS A 137 25.12 -1.05 19.53
C LYS A 137 23.62 -0.83 19.65
N LEU A 138 22.99 -1.64 20.48
CA LEU A 138 21.57 -1.50 20.84
C LEU A 138 21.48 -0.85 22.22
N THR A 139 20.70 0.21 22.34
CA THR A 139 20.32 0.81 23.63
C THR A 139 18.83 0.54 23.84
N VAL A 140 18.52 -0.29 24.82
CA VAL A 140 17.16 -0.67 25.19
C VAL A 140 16.75 0.06 26.46
N GLN A 141 15.83 1.02 26.32
CA GLN A 141 15.23 1.75 27.44
C GLN A 141 13.89 1.12 27.79
N VAL A 142 13.73 0.78 29.05
CA VAL A 142 12.52 0.15 29.58
C VAL A 142 11.85 1.12 30.55
N PHE A 143 10.54 1.27 30.37
CA PHE A 143 9.69 2.10 31.23
C PHE A 143 8.61 1.21 31.84
N THR A 144 8.31 1.45 33.12
CA THR A 144 7.31 0.67 33.87
C THR A 144 6.26 1.58 34.47
N GLN A 145 5.05 1.06 34.57
CA GLN A 145 4.04 1.59 35.48
C GLN A 145 4.22 0.89 36.82
N THR A 146 4.56 1.63 37.86
CA THR A 146 4.84 1.10 39.17
C THR A 146 4.42 2.08 40.27
N ALA A 147 3.96 1.55 41.40
CA ALA A 147 4.09 2.28 42.66
C ALA A 147 5.61 2.37 43.03
N PRO A 148 6.05 3.39 43.76
CA PRO A 148 7.45 3.47 44.17
C PRO A 148 7.88 2.17 44.85
N SER A 149 8.69 1.34 44.22
CA SER A 149 9.22 0.10 44.77
C SER A 149 10.71 0.00 44.46
N ALA A 150 11.50 -0.31 45.49
CA ALA A 150 12.93 -0.49 45.34
C ALA A 150 13.25 -1.89 44.81
N GLY A 151 14.36 -1.99 44.05
CA GLY A 151 14.95 -3.27 43.68
C GLY A 151 14.35 -3.96 42.44
N LEU A 152 13.51 -3.27 41.65
CA LEU A 152 13.07 -3.80 40.37
C LEU A 152 14.23 -3.93 39.40
N LYS A 153 14.24 -5.01 38.60
CA LYS A 153 15.25 -5.27 37.57
C LYS A 153 14.60 -5.58 36.25
N VAL A 154 15.33 -5.33 35.17
CA VAL A 154 15.02 -5.85 33.85
C VAL A 154 16.12 -6.80 33.41
N GLN A 155 15.72 -7.91 32.83
CA GLN A 155 16.63 -8.85 32.19
C GLN A 155 16.30 -8.89 30.67
N LEU A 156 17.32 -8.71 29.85
CA LEU A 156 17.21 -8.75 28.42
C LEU A 156 17.94 -9.94 27.82
N VAL A 157 17.30 -10.58 26.84
CA VAL A 157 17.91 -11.63 26.00
C VAL A 157 17.73 -11.22 24.56
N LEU A 158 18.85 -11.09 23.84
CA LEU A 158 18.84 -10.89 22.39
C LEU A 158 19.02 -12.25 21.71
N THR A 159 18.03 -12.67 20.94
CA THR A 159 18.08 -13.86 20.09
C THR A 159 18.42 -13.47 18.66
N SER A 160 19.42 -14.10 18.09
CA SER A 160 19.86 -13.88 16.71
C SER A 160 18.88 -14.49 15.68
N PRO A 161 18.97 -14.10 14.39
CA PRO A 161 18.05 -14.60 13.35
C PRO A 161 18.07 -16.12 13.14
N ASP A 162 19.15 -16.79 13.53
CA ASP A 162 19.27 -18.28 13.51
C ASP A 162 18.68 -18.96 14.77
N GLY A 163 17.99 -18.18 15.63
CA GLY A 163 17.30 -18.68 16.82
C GLY A 163 18.20 -18.89 18.04
N LYS A 164 19.48 -18.48 18.01
CA LYS A 164 20.40 -18.63 19.14
C LYS A 164 20.24 -17.50 20.14
N PRO A 165 19.87 -17.77 21.40
CA PRO A 165 19.81 -16.76 22.43
C PRO A 165 21.21 -16.33 22.86
N GLY A 166 21.39 -15.02 23.04
CA GLY A 166 22.57 -14.44 23.69
C GLY A 166 22.55 -14.62 25.19
N LYS A 167 23.61 -14.19 25.85
CA LYS A 167 23.66 -14.15 27.32
C LYS A 167 22.67 -13.10 27.84
N PRO A 168 21.91 -13.41 28.90
CA PRO A 168 21.08 -12.42 29.58
C PRO A 168 21.91 -11.25 30.10
N VAL A 169 21.39 -10.04 29.97
CA VAL A 169 21.97 -8.81 30.53
C VAL A 169 20.91 -8.15 31.41
N GLU A 170 21.32 -7.78 32.65
CA GLU A 170 20.43 -7.18 33.62
C GLU A 170 20.76 -5.70 33.88
N SER A 171 19.75 -4.95 34.25
CA SER A 171 19.85 -3.59 34.78
C SER A 171 18.82 -3.36 35.88
N THR A 172 19.24 -2.61 36.91
CA THR A 172 18.30 -2.17 37.96
C THR A 172 17.50 -0.97 37.44
N LEU A 173 16.20 -0.94 37.78
CA LEU A 173 15.34 0.19 37.48
C LEU A 173 15.49 1.28 38.55
N ILE A 174 15.64 2.51 38.13
CA ILE A 174 15.62 3.71 38.97
C ILE A 174 14.36 4.51 38.58
N ASN A 175 13.51 4.79 39.56
CA ASN A 175 12.24 5.48 39.34
C ASN A 175 11.40 4.88 38.19
N GLY A 176 11.37 3.54 38.11
CA GLY A 176 10.59 2.82 37.09
C GLY A 176 11.20 2.83 35.70
N GLN A 177 12.47 3.26 35.56
CA GLN A 177 13.17 3.30 34.27
C GLN A 177 14.52 2.57 34.35
N GLY A 178 14.88 1.89 33.27
CA GLY A 178 16.17 1.22 33.15
C GLY A 178 16.69 1.27 31.71
N THR A 179 18.01 1.20 31.58
CA THR A 179 18.68 1.15 30.29
C THR A 179 19.64 -0.02 30.25
N VAL A 180 19.58 -0.80 29.18
CA VAL A 180 20.52 -1.89 28.89
C VAL A 180 21.17 -1.65 27.56
N GLU A 181 22.47 -1.83 27.49
CA GLU A 181 23.25 -1.74 26.25
C GLU A 181 23.71 -3.12 25.81
N LEU A 182 23.52 -3.44 24.54
CA LEU A 182 23.94 -4.69 23.92
C LEU A 182 24.74 -4.37 22.66
N THR A 183 25.76 -5.18 22.35
CA THR A 183 26.55 -5.01 21.11
C THR A 183 26.43 -6.28 20.27
N VAL A 184 25.95 -6.12 19.05
CA VAL A 184 25.90 -7.18 18.03
C VAL A 184 27.17 -7.10 17.20
N GLN A 185 28.00 -8.15 17.29
CA GLN A 185 29.20 -8.30 16.47
C GLN A 185 28.85 -8.94 15.14
N ARG A 186 29.42 -8.42 14.04
CA ARG A 186 29.12 -8.90 12.66
C ARG A 186 27.63 -9.04 12.40
N PRO A 187 26.86 -7.91 12.48
CA PRO A 187 25.40 -7.91 12.39
C PRO A 187 24.94 -8.38 11.01
N GLN A 188 23.87 -9.15 10.98
CA GLN A 188 23.12 -9.39 9.76
C GLN A 188 22.14 -8.22 9.58
N LEU A 189 22.35 -7.40 8.54
CA LEU A 189 21.54 -6.22 8.28
C LEU A 189 20.25 -6.60 7.54
N TRP A 190 19.15 -5.96 7.94
CA TRP A 190 17.87 -6.04 7.26
C TRP A 190 17.86 -5.13 6.02
N TRP A 191 17.26 -5.62 4.93
CA TRP A 191 17.16 -4.93 3.65
C TRP A 191 15.76 -4.98 3.08
N PRO A 192 15.34 -3.99 2.27
CA PRO A 192 14.12 -4.08 1.48
C PRO A 192 14.15 -5.25 0.49
N ALA A 193 12.96 -5.70 0.08
CA ALA A 193 12.81 -6.72 -0.94
C ALA A 193 13.62 -6.37 -2.22
N GLY A 194 14.34 -7.35 -2.74
CA GLY A 194 15.21 -7.17 -3.90
C GLY A 194 16.61 -6.65 -3.61
N MET A 195 16.89 -6.09 -2.42
CA MET A 195 18.21 -5.55 -2.06
C MET A 195 19.03 -6.49 -1.15
N GLY A 196 18.41 -7.44 -0.50
CA GLY A 196 19.08 -8.36 0.41
C GLY A 196 18.09 -9.22 1.21
N LYS A 197 18.57 -9.79 2.31
CA LYS A 197 17.78 -10.63 3.22
C LYS A 197 17.10 -9.77 4.29
N GLN A 198 16.10 -10.35 4.98
CA GLN A 198 15.34 -9.75 6.06
C GLN A 198 15.59 -10.46 7.41
N PRO A 199 16.84 -10.47 7.93
CA PRO A 199 17.14 -11.09 9.23
C PRO A 199 16.47 -10.30 10.36
N LEU A 200 15.73 -11.01 11.22
CA LEU A 200 15.06 -10.43 12.37
C LEU A 200 15.65 -11.00 13.67
N TYR A 201 16.07 -10.09 14.53
CA TYR A 201 16.50 -10.39 15.89
C TYR A 201 15.30 -10.28 16.83
N THR A 202 15.28 -11.05 17.91
CA THR A 202 14.25 -10.93 18.95
C THR A 202 14.86 -10.41 20.24
N VAL A 203 14.36 -9.27 20.72
CA VAL A 203 14.67 -8.71 22.02
C VAL A 203 13.59 -9.12 23.00
N LYS A 204 13.89 -10.03 23.92
CA LYS A 204 13.01 -10.38 25.02
C LYS A 204 13.38 -9.53 26.24
N VAL A 205 12.37 -8.97 26.91
CA VAL A 205 12.51 -8.15 28.11
C VAL A 205 11.64 -8.74 29.21
N ASP A 206 12.27 -9.20 30.28
CA ASP A 206 11.62 -9.67 31.49
C ASP A 206 11.76 -8.62 32.59
N LEU A 207 10.64 -8.23 33.20
CA LEU A 207 10.59 -7.37 34.38
C LEU A 207 10.58 -8.25 35.62
N LEU A 208 11.56 -8.07 36.51
CA LEU A 208 11.77 -8.90 37.69
C LEU A 208 11.63 -8.05 38.98
N ASP A 209 11.18 -8.68 40.04
CA ASP A 209 11.26 -8.07 41.38
C ASP A 209 12.66 -8.22 42.01
N ALA A 210 12.84 -7.68 43.22
CA ALA A 210 14.10 -7.74 43.95
C ALA A 210 14.57 -9.19 44.27
N GLN A 211 13.67 -10.15 44.26
CA GLN A 211 13.92 -11.59 44.49
C GLN A 211 14.14 -12.36 43.19
N GLY A 212 14.10 -11.69 42.02
CA GLY A 212 14.25 -12.31 40.72
C GLY A 212 12.99 -13.00 40.16
N ARG A 213 11.80 -12.79 40.78
CA ARG A 213 10.55 -13.36 40.29
C ARG A 213 10.03 -12.52 39.12
N LEU A 214 9.51 -13.21 38.10
CA LEU A 214 8.95 -12.56 36.91
C LEU A 214 7.63 -11.84 37.29
N LEU A 215 7.58 -10.53 36.94
CA LEU A 215 6.39 -9.69 37.11
C LEU A 215 5.65 -9.49 35.80
N ASP A 216 6.40 -9.23 34.69
CA ASP A 216 5.86 -8.99 33.36
C ASP A 216 6.92 -9.30 32.31
N ALA A 217 6.52 -9.55 31.09
CA ALA A 217 7.44 -9.81 29.98
C ALA A 217 6.89 -9.31 28.65
N THR A 218 7.80 -8.90 27.77
CA THR A 218 7.48 -8.58 26.38
C THR A 218 8.60 -9.00 25.45
N GLN A 219 8.28 -9.11 24.16
CA GLN A 219 9.31 -9.30 23.14
C GLN A 219 9.04 -8.40 21.93
N ARG A 220 10.11 -8.01 21.27
CA ARG A 220 10.08 -7.22 20.03
C ARG A 220 10.99 -7.86 18.99
N ARG A 221 10.47 -8.07 17.79
CA ARG A 221 11.30 -8.44 16.64
C ARG A 221 11.84 -7.16 16.01
N ILE A 222 13.12 -7.10 15.73
CA ILE A 222 13.79 -5.94 15.14
C ILE A 222 14.68 -6.37 13.99
N GLY A 223 14.77 -5.57 12.95
CA GLY A 223 15.81 -5.65 11.93
C GLY A 223 16.89 -4.62 12.19
N LEU A 224 18.15 -5.01 12.08
CA LEU A 224 19.27 -4.07 12.24
C LEU A 224 19.47 -3.32 10.94
N ARG A 225 19.21 -2.03 10.94
CA ARG A 225 19.33 -1.17 9.76
C ARG A 225 19.40 0.30 10.11
N THR A 226 19.95 1.11 9.21
CA THR A 226 19.66 2.55 9.14
C THR A 226 18.56 2.78 8.10
N MET A 227 17.72 3.78 8.35
CA MET A 227 16.70 4.22 7.37
C MET A 227 16.62 5.74 7.43
N GLN A 228 16.76 6.37 6.27
CA GLN A 228 16.69 7.81 6.12
C GLN A 228 15.77 8.16 4.95
N VAL A 229 15.12 9.30 5.07
CA VAL A 229 14.46 9.98 3.96
C VAL A 229 15.23 11.24 3.67
N LEU A 230 15.80 11.33 2.48
CA LEU A 230 16.39 12.57 1.99
C LEU A 230 15.29 13.38 1.33
N GLU A 231 15.02 14.56 1.86
CA GLU A 231 14.05 15.49 1.27
C GLU A 231 14.55 16.03 -0.07
N GLN A 232 13.63 16.46 -0.89
CA GLN A 232 13.97 17.07 -2.18
C GLN A 232 14.80 18.33 -1.99
N THR A 233 15.86 18.44 -2.80
CA THR A 233 16.66 19.66 -2.95
C THR A 233 16.66 20.09 -4.43
N ASN A 234 17.31 21.21 -4.76
CA ASN A 234 17.46 21.63 -6.16
C ASN A 234 18.19 20.62 -7.04
N SER A 235 18.99 19.72 -6.43
CA SER A 235 19.86 18.76 -7.14
C SER A 235 19.49 17.30 -6.93
N THR A 236 18.68 16.98 -5.90
CA THR A 236 18.32 15.59 -5.56
C THR A 236 16.83 15.48 -5.31
N PRO A 237 16.15 14.43 -5.85
CA PRO A 237 14.76 14.15 -5.53
C PRO A 237 14.62 13.63 -4.10
N MET A 238 13.40 13.65 -3.56
CA MET A 238 13.09 12.88 -2.36
C MET A 238 13.41 11.40 -2.62
N GLN A 239 14.08 10.75 -1.67
CA GLN A 239 14.45 9.34 -1.81
C GLN A 239 14.62 8.64 -0.46
N PHE A 240 14.41 7.35 -0.46
CA PHE A 240 14.68 6.49 0.68
C PHE A 240 16.11 5.94 0.62
N VAL A 241 16.80 5.94 1.77
CA VAL A 241 18.16 5.44 1.91
C VAL A 241 18.17 4.40 3.04
N VAL A 242 18.54 3.16 2.73
CA VAL A 242 18.66 2.07 3.69
C VAL A 242 20.12 1.62 3.78
N ASN A 243 20.67 1.54 4.99
CA ASN A 243 22.08 1.15 5.22
C ASN A 243 23.08 1.95 4.36
N GLY A 244 22.79 3.24 4.16
CA GLY A 244 23.60 4.14 3.34
C GLY A 244 23.39 4.01 1.81
N VAL A 245 22.46 3.15 1.35
CA VAL A 245 22.20 2.91 -0.07
C VAL A 245 20.83 3.47 -0.46
N PRO A 246 20.74 4.43 -1.38
CA PRO A 246 19.45 4.88 -1.91
C PRO A 246 18.82 3.80 -2.77
N TYR A 247 17.49 3.77 -2.84
CA TYR A 247 16.78 2.82 -3.69
C TYR A 247 15.52 3.42 -4.30
N PHE A 248 15.12 2.90 -5.46
CA PHE A 248 13.88 3.27 -6.11
C PHE A 248 12.70 2.58 -5.40
N ALA A 249 11.80 3.36 -4.80
CA ALA A 249 10.60 2.84 -4.16
C ALA A 249 9.59 2.38 -5.22
N LYS A 250 9.29 1.08 -5.25
CA LYS A 250 8.37 0.42 -6.18
C LYS A 250 7.18 -0.10 -5.40
N GLY A 251 5.98 0.40 -5.65
CA GLY A 251 4.86 -0.04 -4.86
C GLY A 251 3.51 0.60 -5.20
N ALA A 252 2.63 0.55 -4.22
CA ALA A 252 1.28 1.08 -4.32
C ALA A 252 0.78 1.61 -2.96
N ASN A 253 -0.35 2.32 -2.99
CA ASN A 253 -1.02 2.78 -1.79
C ASN A 253 -1.93 1.68 -1.24
N TRP A 254 -1.78 1.38 0.04
CA TRP A 254 -2.61 0.46 0.80
C TRP A 254 -3.79 1.20 1.43
N ILE A 255 -4.99 0.67 1.22
CA ILE A 255 -6.22 1.07 1.92
C ILE A 255 -6.66 -0.07 2.86
N PRO A 256 -7.59 0.14 3.82
CA PRO A 256 -8.14 -0.96 4.62
C PRO A 256 -8.56 -2.15 3.77
N ALA A 257 -8.18 -3.36 4.18
CA ALA A 257 -8.46 -4.58 3.41
C ALA A 257 -9.94 -5.02 3.45
N ASP A 258 -10.73 -4.46 4.36
CA ASP A 258 -12.18 -4.68 4.47
C ASP A 258 -12.84 -3.42 5.05
N ALA A 259 -14.05 -3.14 4.64
CA ALA A 259 -14.88 -2.07 5.21
C ALA A 259 -15.18 -2.30 6.71
N PHE A 260 -15.09 -3.56 7.14
CA PHE A 260 -15.16 -4.00 8.54
C PHE A 260 -13.78 -4.54 8.97
N PRO A 261 -12.92 -3.76 9.60
CA PRO A 261 -11.52 -4.14 9.90
C PRO A 261 -11.35 -5.50 10.60
N THR A 262 -12.34 -5.90 11.40
CA THR A 262 -12.33 -7.16 12.16
C THR A 262 -12.45 -8.42 11.30
N ARG A 263 -12.79 -8.31 10.02
CA ARG A 263 -12.86 -9.45 9.10
C ARG A 263 -11.52 -9.86 8.50
N SER A 264 -10.55 -8.95 8.47
CA SER A 264 -9.23 -9.22 7.92
C SER A 264 -8.48 -10.24 8.79
N THR A 265 -8.10 -11.37 8.22
CA THR A 265 -7.34 -12.40 8.92
C THR A 265 -5.84 -12.20 8.79
N LYS A 266 -5.06 -12.67 9.77
CA LYS A 266 -3.58 -12.63 9.70
C LYS A 266 -3.03 -13.34 8.47
N ALA A 267 -3.64 -14.45 8.07
CA ALA A 267 -3.24 -15.21 6.88
C ALA A 267 -3.47 -14.39 5.60
N GLN A 268 -4.61 -13.71 5.50
CA GLN A 268 -4.93 -12.84 4.37
C GLN A 268 -3.96 -11.64 4.29
N LEU A 269 -3.71 -10.95 5.43
CA LEU A 269 -2.77 -9.84 5.50
C LEU A 269 -1.36 -10.26 5.08
N ARG A 270 -0.91 -11.45 5.53
CA ARG A 270 0.37 -12.01 5.12
C ARG A 270 0.41 -12.34 3.62
N GLN A 271 -0.69 -12.85 3.06
CA GLN A 271 -0.77 -13.17 1.63
C GLN A 271 -0.67 -11.91 0.77
N PHE A 272 -1.29 -10.80 1.17
CA PHE A 272 -1.13 -9.51 0.49
C PHE A 272 0.35 -9.10 0.38
N MET A 273 1.13 -9.26 1.45
CA MET A 273 2.56 -8.90 1.40
C MET A 273 3.37 -9.86 0.52
N ALA A 274 3.02 -11.14 0.52
CA ALA A 274 3.62 -12.12 -0.40
C ALA A 274 3.30 -11.77 -1.87
N ASP A 275 2.07 -11.35 -2.16
CA ASP A 275 1.65 -10.94 -3.50
C ASP A 275 2.35 -9.64 -3.94
N ALA A 276 2.60 -8.70 -3.03
CA ALA A 276 3.37 -7.49 -3.33
C ALA A 276 4.81 -7.82 -3.76
N VAL A 277 5.49 -8.66 -3.01
CA VAL A 277 6.87 -9.08 -3.35
C VAL A 277 6.90 -9.93 -4.62
N ALA A 278 5.87 -10.74 -4.88
CA ALA A 278 5.78 -11.54 -6.10
C ALA A 278 5.77 -10.69 -7.38
N VAL A 279 5.38 -9.43 -7.29
CA VAL A 279 5.39 -8.46 -8.40
C VAL A 279 6.49 -7.40 -8.25
N ASN A 280 7.56 -7.72 -7.51
CA ASN A 280 8.75 -6.89 -7.33
C ASN A 280 8.52 -5.55 -6.59
N MET A 281 7.45 -5.44 -5.82
CA MET A 281 7.28 -4.30 -4.91
C MET A 281 8.25 -4.42 -3.72
N ASN A 282 8.75 -3.27 -3.27
CA ASN A 282 9.58 -3.13 -2.08
C ASN A 282 9.05 -2.07 -1.11
N SER A 283 7.97 -1.41 -1.45
CA SER A 283 7.37 -0.32 -0.67
C SER A 283 5.85 -0.34 -0.78
N LEU A 284 5.16 0.03 0.30
CA LEU A 284 3.73 0.33 0.31
C LEU A 284 3.48 1.58 1.15
N ARG A 285 2.55 2.43 0.73
CA ARG A 285 2.10 3.56 1.53
C ARG A 285 0.77 3.21 2.20
N PHE A 286 0.75 3.24 3.54
CA PHE A 286 -0.45 3.01 4.34
C PHE A 286 -1.18 4.33 4.53
N TRP A 287 -2.15 4.56 3.67
CA TRP A 287 -2.87 5.80 3.49
C TRP A 287 -3.59 6.33 4.75
N GLY A 288 -3.66 7.67 4.89
CA GLY A 288 -4.17 8.36 6.05
C GLY A 288 -5.68 8.28 6.30
N GLY A 289 -6.47 7.86 5.33
CA GLY A 289 -7.92 7.71 5.48
C GLY A 289 -8.38 6.36 6.05
N GLY A 290 -7.43 5.46 6.38
CA GLY A 290 -7.70 4.16 6.99
C GLY A 290 -7.58 4.15 8.51
N TYR A 291 -7.11 3.02 9.04
CA TYR A 291 -6.80 2.80 10.45
C TYR A 291 -5.35 2.30 10.61
N TYR A 292 -4.88 2.23 11.86
CA TYR A 292 -3.59 1.61 12.17
C TYR A 292 -3.76 0.10 12.16
N GLU A 293 -3.18 -0.55 11.18
CA GLU A 293 -3.35 -1.97 10.88
C GLU A 293 -2.96 -2.89 12.05
N ASP A 294 -3.35 -4.18 11.95
CA ASP A 294 -2.94 -5.22 12.89
C ASP A 294 -1.42 -5.44 12.83
N ASP A 295 -0.81 -5.80 13.97
CA ASP A 295 0.63 -6.07 14.07
C ASP A 295 1.08 -7.16 13.08
N ALA A 296 0.20 -8.12 12.75
CA ALA A 296 0.48 -9.16 11.79
C ALA A 296 0.81 -8.64 10.38
N LEU A 297 0.25 -7.48 9.97
CA LEU A 297 0.59 -6.86 8.70
C LEU A 297 2.01 -6.29 8.73
N PHE A 298 2.37 -5.59 9.81
CA PHE A 298 3.73 -5.05 9.98
C PHE A 298 4.76 -6.17 10.14
N ASP A 299 4.42 -7.24 10.87
CA ASP A 299 5.24 -8.45 10.96
C ASP A 299 5.50 -9.06 9.58
N ALA A 300 4.48 -9.12 8.72
CA ALA A 300 4.64 -9.59 7.36
C ALA A 300 5.50 -8.63 6.52
N CYS A 301 5.32 -7.30 6.66
CA CYS A 301 6.19 -6.32 6.00
C CYS A 301 7.66 -6.51 6.39
N ASP A 302 7.93 -6.74 7.69
CA ASP A 302 9.28 -7.01 8.19
C ASP A 302 9.90 -8.26 7.59
N GLU A 303 9.12 -9.35 7.47
CA GLU A 303 9.56 -10.65 6.95
C GLU A 303 9.74 -10.64 5.43
N PHE A 304 8.93 -9.91 4.71
CA PHE A 304 8.99 -9.82 3.25
C PHE A 304 9.84 -8.67 2.72
N GLY A 305 10.26 -7.73 3.58
CA GLY A 305 11.08 -6.60 3.18
C GLY A 305 10.30 -5.48 2.50
N ILE A 306 9.03 -5.31 2.84
CA ILE A 306 8.20 -4.21 2.33
C ILE A 306 8.41 -2.97 3.21
N CYS A 307 9.00 -1.92 2.65
CA CYS A 307 9.13 -0.65 3.34
C CYS A 307 7.78 0.07 3.40
N VAL A 308 7.41 0.54 4.59
CA VAL A 308 6.12 1.17 4.85
C VAL A 308 6.28 2.68 4.97
N TRP A 309 5.61 3.42 4.11
CA TRP A 309 5.27 4.82 4.33
C TRP A 309 3.99 4.85 5.16
N MET A 310 4.07 5.32 6.41
CA MET A 310 2.98 5.26 7.36
C MET A 310 2.36 6.63 7.60
N ASP A 311 1.17 6.88 7.04
CA ASP A 311 0.41 8.08 7.37
C ASP A 311 -0.25 7.95 8.75
N PHE A 312 -0.16 9.01 9.56
CA PHE A 312 -1.13 9.22 10.64
C PHE A 312 -2.53 9.41 10.05
N LYS A 313 -3.57 9.06 10.82
CA LYS A 313 -4.94 8.93 10.28
C LYS A 313 -5.65 10.27 10.13
N PHE A 314 -5.15 11.03 9.12
CA PHE A 314 -5.67 12.32 8.66
C PHE A 314 -5.63 12.34 7.11
N ALA A 315 -6.77 12.63 6.47
CA ALA A 315 -6.87 12.66 5.01
C ALA A 315 -7.91 13.65 4.52
N CYS A 316 -7.57 14.42 3.48
CA CYS A 316 -8.47 15.21 2.64
C CYS A 316 -9.55 16.01 3.40
N SER A 317 -9.18 16.66 4.49
CA SER A 317 -10.12 17.38 5.35
C SER A 317 -9.43 18.48 6.16
N THR A 318 -10.18 19.45 6.62
CA THR A 318 -9.74 20.29 7.75
C THR A 318 -10.04 19.59 9.06
N TYR A 319 -9.24 19.87 10.08
CA TYR A 319 -9.40 19.30 11.43
C TYR A 319 -9.40 20.40 12.49
N PRO A 320 -10.11 20.24 13.64
CA PRO A 320 -10.26 21.29 14.65
C PRO A 320 -8.98 21.44 15.51
N ALA A 321 -7.86 21.80 14.87
CA ALA A 321 -6.56 21.97 15.53
C ALA A 321 -6.48 23.23 16.41
N TYR A 322 -7.50 24.05 16.41
CA TYR A 322 -7.71 25.15 17.38
C TYR A 322 -8.19 24.65 18.74
N ASP A 323 -8.77 23.42 18.82
CA ASP A 323 -9.26 22.83 20.06
C ASP A 323 -8.13 22.09 20.79
N PRO A 324 -7.73 22.55 22.00
CA PRO A 324 -6.67 21.89 22.77
C PRO A 324 -7.04 20.48 23.24
N ASN A 325 -8.33 20.14 23.42
CA ASN A 325 -8.77 18.82 23.77
C ASN A 325 -8.59 17.85 22.60
N PHE A 326 -8.93 18.28 21.40
CA PHE A 326 -8.66 17.53 20.17
C PHE A 326 -7.15 17.25 20.02
N LEU A 327 -6.31 18.25 20.20
CA LEU A 327 -4.85 18.09 20.11
C LEU A 327 -4.29 17.16 21.21
N ALA A 328 -4.82 17.22 22.42
CA ALA A 328 -4.43 16.34 23.52
C ALA A 328 -4.79 14.87 23.19
N ASN A 329 -6.00 14.64 22.67
CA ASN A 329 -6.46 13.33 22.23
C ASN A 329 -5.60 12.76 21.08
N VAL A 330 -5.30 13.57 20.07
CA VAL A 330 -4.40 13.21 18.96
C VAL A 330 -2.98 12.91 19.45
N ARG A 331 -2.45 13.71 20.39
CA ARG A 331 -1.12 13.47 20.96
C ARG A 331 -1.03 12.12 21.67
N GLN A 332 -2.07 11.75 22.40
CA GLN A 332 -2.13 10.46 23.09
C GLN A 332 -2.24 9.32 22.07
N GLU A 333 -3.15 9.42 21.09
CA GLU A 333 -3.26 8.48 19.96
C GLU A 333 -1.90 8.23 19.30
N ALA A 334 -1.26 9.31 18.86
CA ALA A 334 0.05 9.22 18.18
C ALA A 334 1.12 8.56 19.09
N SER A 335 1.12 8.92 20.39
CA SER A 335 2.08 8.34 21.35
C SER A 335 1.91 6.83 21.48
N GLU A 336 0.68 6.35 21.59
CA GLU A 336 0.36 4.94 21.71
C GLU A 336 0.73 4.17 20.43
N GLN A 337 0.39 4.71 19.26
CA GLN A 337 0.69 4.05 17.97
C GLN A 337 2.19 4.04 17.65
N VAL A 338 2.90 5.12 17.95
CA VAL A 338 4.37 5.17 17.80
C VAL A 338 5.07 4.19 18.75
N LYS A 339 4.68 4.11 20.01
CA LYS A 339 5.21 3.10 20.94
C LYS A 339 4.98 1.68 20.43
N ARG A 340 3.79 1.41 19.88
CA ARG A 340 3.42 0.09 19.33
C ARG A 340 4.28 -0.30 18.11
N LEU A 341 4.52 0.63 17.17
CA LEU A 341 5.00 0.30 15.83
C LEU A 341 6.47 0.66 15.55
N ARG A 342 7.08 1.58 16.29
CA ARG A 342 8.42 2.14 15.97
C ARG A 342 9.56 1.12 15.92
N HIS A 343 9.36 -0.12 16.42
CA HIS A 343 10.38 -1.17 16.42
C HIS A 343 10.42 -1.98 15.13
N HIS A 344 9.38 -1.87 14.27
CA HIS A 344 9.33 -2.57 12.99
C HIS A 344 10.37 -2.00 12.00
N PRO A 345 11.30 -2.82 11.49
CA PRO A 345 12.30 -2.36 10.52
C PRO A 345 11.69 -1.97 9.18
N SER A 346 10.50 -2.46 8.87
CA SER A 346 9.77 -2.10 7.64
C SER A 346 9.33 -0.64 7.61
N ILE A 347 9.08 0.03 8.74
CA ILE A 347 8.61 1.43 8.72
C ILE A 347 9.75 2.35 8.26
N ALA A 348 9.60 2.90 7.05
CA ALA A 348 10.57 3.79 6.42
C ALA A 348 10.37 5.24 6.82
N VAL A 349 9.12 5.71 6.84
CA VAL A 349 8.76 7.10 7.13
C VAL A 349 7.39 7.18 7.79
N TRP A 350 7.25 8.07 8.74
CA TRP A 350 5.96 8.53 9.25
C TRP A 350 5.56 9.81 8.56
N CYS A 351 4.29 9.91 8.16
CA CYS A 351 3.75 11.08 7.48
C CYS A 351 2.57 11.63 8.26
N GLY A 352 2.52 12.94 8.44
CA GLY A 352 1.49 13.60 9.24
C GLY A 352 0.09 13.45 8.68
N ASN A 353 -0.06 13.51 7.34
CA ASN A 353 -1.38 13.50 6.70
C ASN A 353 -1.31 13.21 5.20
N ASN A 354 -2.50 12.92 4.63
CA ASN A 354 -2.76 12.87 3.20
C ASN A 354 -3.54 14.10 2.75
N GLU A 355 -2.96 14.90 1.84
CA GLU A 355 -3.62 15.97 1.08
C GLU A 355 -4.27 17.10 1.89
N ILE A 356 -3.90 17.26 3.16
CA ILE A 356 -4.44 18.38 3.97
C ILE A 356 -3.95 19.74 3.47
N MET A 357 -2.81 19.79 2.78
CA MET A 357 -2.31 21.04 2.19
C MET A 357 -3.32 21.72 1.26
N PHE A 358 -4.19 20.96 0.58
CA PHE A 358 -5.24 21.51 -0.28
C PHE A 358 -6.35 22.23 0.51
N PHE A 359 -6.46 21.92 1.79
CA PHE A 359 -7.40 22.53 2.74
C PHE A 359 -6.74 23.58 3.63
N ARG A 360 -5.47 23.91 3.40
CA ARG A 360 -4.74 24.96 4.12
C ARG A 360 -4.98 26.32 3.46
N GLY A 361 -5.35 27.31 4.24
CA GLY A 361 -5.53 28.70 3.82
C GLY A 361 -4.77 29.64 4.73
N GLY A 362 -4.46 30.85 4.33
CA GLY A 362 -3.93 32.00 5.06
C GLY A 362 -3.31 31.81 6.46
N ASN A 363 -3.25 32.90 7.24
CA ASN A 363 -2.73 32.87 8.61
C ASN A 363 -3.81 32.71 9.69
N GLU A 364 -5.06 32.87 9.31
CA GLU A 364 -6.21 32.80 10.22
C GLU A 364 -7.30 31.91 9.63
N TRP A 365 -8.09 31.29 10.52
CA TRP A 365 -9.30 30.59 10.13
C TRP A 365 -10.32 31.59 9.60
N LYS A 366 -10.87 31.29 8.44
CA LYS A 366 -12.04 31.98 7.92
C LYS A 366 -13.25 31.08 8.04
N TRP A 367 -14.07 31.33 9.04
CA TRP A 367 -15.26 30.54 9.31
C TRP A 367 -16.30 30.66 8.21
N VAL A 368 -16.97 29.59 7.89
CA VAL A 368 -18.08 29.57 6.94
C VAL A 368 -19.35 29.93 7.70
N PRO A 369 -19.98 31.11 7.45
CA PRO A 369 -21.32 31.41 7.96
C PRO A 369 -22.33 30.36 7.44
N LYS A 370 -23.38 30.06 8.23
CA LYS A 370 -24.41 29.08 7.84
C LYS A 370 -25.01 29.36 6.47
N GLU A 371 -25.19 30.64 6.14
CA GLU A 371 -25.79 31.13 4.91
C GLU A 371 -24.89 30.92 3.68
N LYS A 372 -23.62 30.65 3.91
CA LYS A 372 -22.61 30.44 2.85
C LYS A 372 -22.16 28.98 2.70
N ILE A 373 -22.74 28.04 3.45
CA ILE A 373 -22.47 26.64 3.29
C ILE A 373 -22.89 26.21 1.86
N GLY A 374 -21.93 25.72 1.08
CA GLY A 374 -22.14 25.39 -0.33
C GLY A 374 -21.85 26.53 -1.32
N SER A 375 -21.42 27.71 -0.86
CA SER A 375 -20.92 28.76 -1.76
C SER A 375 -19.45 28.53 -2.15
N ASP A 376 -19.09 28.95 -3.36
CA ASP A 376 -17.77 28.78 -3.98
C ASP A 376 -16.70 29.78 -3.47
N GLU A 377 -16.84 30.30 -2.25
CA GLU A 377 -15.80 31.14 -1.68
C GLU A 377 -14.58 30.30 -1.24
N SER A 378 -13.62 30.14 -2.13
CA SER A 378 -12.49 29.23 -2.10
C SER A 378 -11.55 29.29 -0.88
N ASN A 379 -11.77 30.19 0.05
CA ASN A 379 -10.95 30.37 1.27
C ASN A 379 -11.72 30.24 2.58
N LEU A 380 -13.04 30.05 2.54
CA LEU A 380 -13.83 29.92 3.77
C LEU A 380 -13.63 28.52 4.38
N GLY A 381 -13.44 28.48 5.68
CA GLY A 381 -13.30 27.25 6.45
C GLY A 381 -11.98 26.50 6.26
N LYS A 382 -11.03 27.01 5.47
CA LYS A 382 -9.70 26.41 5.33
C LYS A 382 -8.91 26.52 6.63
N MET A 383 -8.24 25.44 7.00
CA MET A 383 -7.37 25.37 8.15
C MET A 383 -6.26 26.42 8.07
N SER A 384 -6.08 27.24 9.12
CA SER A 384 -5.00 28.22 9.15
C SER A 384 -3.62 27.55 9.12
N THR A 385 -2.62 28.23 8.53
CA THR A 385 -1.24 27.72 8.55
C THR A 385 -0.69 27.52 9.98
N PRO A 386 -0.95 28.41 10.99
CA PRO A 386 -0.58 28.13 12.37
C PRO A 386 -1.22 26.86 12.92
N ASP A 387 -2.50 26.59 12.65
CA ASP A 387 -3.18 25.39 13.14
C ASP A 387 -2.69 24.13 12.42
N TYR A 388 -2.42 24.20 11.13
CA TYR A 388 -1.75 23.13 10.41
C TYR A 388 -0.40 22.79 11.07
N ASN A 389 0.42 23.81 11.37
CA ASN A 389 1.70 23.62 12.03
C ASN A 389 1.51 23.04 13.44
N ARG A 390 0.54 23.57 14.22
CA ARG A 390 0.24 23.09 15.58
C ARG A 390 -0.10 21.59 15.60
N LEU A 391 -0.91 21.11 14.63
CA LEU A 391 -1.27 19.71 14.54
C LEU A 391 -0.12 18.86 14.00
N PHE A 392 0.42 19.20 12.83
CA PHE A 392 1.34 18.30 12.11
C PHE A 392 2.81 18.50 12.48
N LYS A 393 3.27 19.74 12.75
CA LYS A 393 4.67 19.98 13.15
C LYS A 393 4.89 19.87 14.66
N ASP A 394 4.01 20.46 15.44
CA ASP A 394 4.21 20.57 16.89
C ASP A 394 3.68 19.34 17.62
N THR A 395 2.43 18.93 17.37
CA THR A 395 1.80 17.79 18.06
C THR A 395 2.38 16.48 17.54
N LEU A 396 2.17 16.13 16.28
CA LEU A 396 2.67 14.85 15.72
C LEU A 396 4.19 14.83 15.63
N GLY A 397 4.80 15.85 15.07
CA GLY A 397 6.26 15.97 15.00
C GLY A 397 6.92 15.99 16.37
N GLY A 398 6.27 16.57 17.40
CA GLY A 398 6.71 16.53 18.80
C GLY A 398 6.71 15.12 19.38
N VAL A 399 5.68 14.34 19.10
CA VAL A 399 5.60 12.91 19.47
C VAL A 399 6.73 12.13 18.81
N MET A 400 6.96 12.34 17.52
CA MET A 400 8.02 11.65 16.77
C MET A 400 9.41 11.97 17.32
N ARG A 401 9.73 13.25 17.51
CA ARG A 401 11.01 13.68 18.11
C ARG A 401 11.25 13.06 19.48
N LYS A 402 10.20 12.95 20.30
CA LYS A 402 10.30 12.40 21.66
C LYS A 402 10.40 10.89 21.69
N LEU A 403 9.55 10.19 20.93
CA LEU A 403 9.36 8.74 21.06
C LEU A 403 10.10 7.91 19.99
N ALA A 404 10.35 8.46 18.83
CA ALA A 404 10.99 7.78 17.71
C ALA A 404 12.02 8.67 16.98
N PRO A 405 13.04 9.24 17.68
CA PRO A 405 13.97 10.23 17.11
C PRO A 405 14.85 9.66 15.99
N GLN A 406 14.92 8.34 15.83
CA GLN A 406 15.65 7.68 14.74
C GLN A 406 14.77 7.38 13.52
N SER A 407 13.46 7.66 13.60
CA SER A 407 12.53 7.46 12.49
C SER A 407 12.35 8.76 11.72
N ALA A 408 12.32 8.68 10.39
CA ALA A 408 12.00 9.82 9.55
C ALA A 408 10.53 10.24 9.74
N TYR A 409 10.28 11.53 9.72
CA TYR A 409 8.95 12.11 9.80
C TYR A 409 8.80 13.26 8.81
N VAL A 410 7.72 13.23 8.01
CA VAL A 410 7.31 14.29 7.10
C VAL A 410 5.95 14.83 7.51
N THR A 411 5.68 16.11 7.31
CA THR A 411 4.46 16.76 7.81
C THR A 411 3.21 16.38 7.06
N GLY A 412 3.34 16.03 5.78
CA GLY A 412 2.22 15.66 4.91
C GLY A 412 2.68 15.14 3.57
N SER A 413 1.77 14.59 2.80
CA SER A 413 1.93 14.14 1.42
C SER A 413 0.80 14.74 0.58
N PRO A 414 1.09 15.43 -0.55
CA PRO A 414 2.38 15.80 -1.11
C PRO A 414 2.86 17.15 -0.55
N ASP A 415 3.71 17.15 0.45
CA ASP A 415 4.23 18.40 1.11
C ASP A 415 5.72 18.31 1.49
N CYS A 416 6.41 17.24 1.09
CA CYS A 416 7.80 16.98 1.47
C CYS A 416 8.71 16.69 0.26
N GLY A 417 8.27 17.07 -0.94
CA GLY A 417 8.99 16.81 -2.18
C GLY A 417 8.55 15.53 -2.89
N ASP A 418 7.45 14.97 -2.47
CA ASP A 418 6.70 13.95 -3.18
C ASP A 418 5.61 14.57 -4.05
N VAL A 419 5.04 13.77 -4.95
CA VAL A 419 4.09 14.23 -5.96
C VAL A 419 2.84 13.34 -5.96
N HIS A 420 1.65 13.98 -5.89
CA HIS A 420 0.38 13.40 -6.28
C HIS A 420 0.01 13.91 -7.67
N PHE A 421 -0.13 13.01 -8.65
CA PHE A 421 -0.42 13.38 -10.03
C PHE A 421 -1.73 12.77 -10.53
N TRP A 422 -2.76 13.59 -10.62
CA TRP A 422 -4.13 13.17 -10.94
C TRP A 422 -4.67 13.66 -12.28
N ASP A 423 -3.86 14.33 -13.10
CA ASP A 423 -4.29 14.96 -14.36
C ASP A 423 -4.83 13.95 -15.38
N VAL A 424 -4.39 12.70 -15.36
CA VAL A 424 -4.94 11.66 -16.23
C VAL A 424 -6.34 11.27 -15.81
N TRP A 425 -6.58 11.07 -14.51
CA TRP A 425 -7.90 10.70 -13.99
C TRP A 425 -8.84 11.89 -13.87
N HIS A 426 -8.49 12.89 -13.05
CA HIS A 426 -9.36 14.05 -12.82
C HIS A 426 -9.35 15.02 -14.00
N GLY A 427 -8.20 15.24 -14.63
CA GLY A 427 -8.07 16.13 -15.78
C GLY A 427 -8.46 15.50 -17.13
N GLY A 428 -8.63 14.19 -17.19
CA GLY A 428 -8.94 13.46 -18.43
C GLY A 428 -7.88 13.60 -19.52
N LYS A 429 -6.61 13.83 -19.11
CA LYS A 429 -5.47 13.98 -20.03
C LYS A 429 -5.00 12.61 -20.55
N PRO A 430 -4.37 12.55 -21.74
CA PRO A 430 -3.73 11.34 -22.24
C PRO A 430 -2.51 10.95 -21.39
N PHE A 431 -2.03 9.72 -21.51
CA PHE A 431 -0.88 9.19 -20.76
C PHE A 431 0.41 9.99 -20.96
N ASP A 432 0.56 10.69 -22.09
CA ASP A 432 1.68 11.61 -22.33
C ASP A 432 1.81 12.69 -21.24
N ALA A 433 0.73 12.99 -20.49
CA ALA A 433 0.77 13.91 -19.36
C ALA A 433 1.68 13.44 -18.20
N TYR A 434 2.02 12.16 -18.13
CA TYR A 434 3.00 11.63 -17.18
C TYR A 434 4.45 12.02 -17.56
N ARG A 435 4.72 12.39 -18.82
CA ARG A 435 6.05 12.84 -19.24
C ARG A 435 6.38 14.19 -18.58
N GLY A 436 7.62 14.36 -18.17
CA GLY A 436 8.08 15.61 -17.54
C GLY A 436 7.71 15.76 -16.06
N ILE A 437 7.01 14.77 -15.47
CA ILE A 437 6.83 14.67 -14.01
C ILE A 437 8.03 13.92 -13.44
N HIS A 438 8.65 14.48 -12.40
CA HIS A 438 9.87 13.93 -11.79
C HIS A 438 9.75 13.89 -10.28
N GLY A 439 10.63 13.12 -9.62
CA GLY A 439 10.75 13.09 -8.18
C GLY A 439 10.31 11.77 -7.55
N PHE A 440 9.60 11.83 -6.44
CA PHE A 440 8.97 10.70 -5.78
C PHE A 440 7.46 10.81 -6.00
N ILE A 441 6.91 9.97 -6.86
CA ILE A 441 5.48 9.98 -7.18
C ILE A 441 4.78 9.05 -6.20
N SER A 442 4.14 9.63 -5.18
CA SER A 442 3.49 8.92 -4.07
C SER A 442 2.03 8.59 -4.33
N GLU A 443 1.37 9.30 -5.26
CA GLU A 443 0.05 8.94 -5.77
C GLU A 443 -0.12 9.30 -7.24
N PHE A 444 -0.67 8.37 -8.01
CA PHE A 444 -1.15 8.56 -9.38
C PHE A 444 -1.95 7.32 -9.79
N GLY A 445 -2.81 7.44 -10.76
CA GLY A 445 -3.55 6.28 -11.26
C GLY A 445 -4.89 6.65 -11.86
N PHE A 446 -5.64 5.64 -12.24
CA PHE A 446 -7.02 5.72 -12.71
C PHE A 446 -7.70 4.35 -12.58
N GLN A 447 -9.04 4.35 -12.62
CA GLN A 447 -9.83 3.17 -12.34
C GLN A 447 -9.87 2.16 -13.49
N SER A 448 -10.18 0.92 -13.13
CA SER A 448 -10.66 -0.11 -14.05
C SER A 448 -11.78 -0.92 -13.41
N PHE A 449 -12.58 -1.60 -14.23
CA PHE A 449 -13.59 -2.53 -13.74
C PHE A 449 -12.93 -3.77 -13.10
N PRO A 450 -13.64 -4.47 -12.19
CA PRO A 450 -13.14 -5.69 -11.55
C PRO A 450 -13.01 -6.85 -12.55
N VAL A 451 -12.34 -7.93 -12.14
CA VAL A 451 -12.33 -9.17 -12.93
C VAL A 451 -13.75 -9.75 -13.04
N PRO A 452 -14.10 -10.48 -14.13
CA PRO A 452 -15.47 -11.02 -14.33
C PRO A 452 -16.00 -11.83 -13.14
N ALA A 453 -15.16 -12.64 -12.49
CA ALA A 453 -15.54 -13.41 -11.32
C ALA A 453 -15.94 -12.52 -10.13
N THR A 454 -15.30 -11.37 -9.96
CA THR A 454 -15.66 -10.38 -8.92
C THR A 454 -16.90 -9.60 -9.29
N ALA A 455 -17.07 -9.21 -10.55
CA ALA A 455 -18.31 -8.62 -11.05
C ALA A 455 -19.49 -9.56 -10.80
N ALA A 456 -19.32 -10.86 -11.05
CA ALA A 456 -20.34 -11.87 -10.80
C ALA A 456 -20.70 -12.04 -9.32
N ALA A 457 -19.81 -11.69 -8.39
CA ALA A 457 -20.07 -11.82 -6.96
C ALA A 457 -21.04 -10.77 -6.40
N PHE A 458 -21.20 -9.62 -7.08
CA PHE A 458 -22.10 -8.56 -6.64
C PHE A 458 -23.22 -8.21 -7.63
N THR A 459 -23.31 -8.91 -8.78
CA THR A 459 -24.34 -8.66 -9.80
C THR A 459 -25.19 -9.89 -10.05
N ALA A 460 -26.48 -9.69 -10.31
CA ALA A 460 -27.33 -10.70 -10.90
C ALA A 460 -27.01 -10.86 -12.41
N PRO A 461 -27.39 -11.98 -13.04
CA PRO A 461 -27.15 -12.18 -14.48
C PRO A 461 -27.67 -11.07 -15.38
N GLU A 462 -28.80 -10.48 -15.06
CA GLU A 462 -29.44 -9.37 -15.79
C GLU A 462 -28.65 -8.08 -15.75
N ASP A 463 -27.81 -7.87 -14.73
CA ASP A 463 -26.91 -6.71 -14.62
C ASP A 463 -25.63 -6.84 -15.46
N ARG A 464 -25.30 -8.07 -15.92
CA ARG A 464 -24.05 -8.39 -16.63
C ARG A 464 -24.12 -8.11 -18.15
N ASN A 465 -24.96 -7.22 -18.55
CA ASN A 465 -25.07 -6.77 -19.94
C ASN A 465 -24.44 -5.38 -20.16
N SER A 466 -24.22 -4.63 -19.08
CA SER A 466 -23.70 -3.27 -19.14
C SER A 466 -22.99 -2.85 -17.85
N VAL A 467 -21.86 -2.17 -17.98
CA VAL A 467 -21.17 -1.49 -16.87
C VAL A 467 -21.95 -0.28 -16.34
N TYR A 468 -23.06 0.07 -16.97
CA TYR A 468 -24.00 1.10 -16.54
C TYR A 468 -25.24 0.53 -15.83
N SER A 469 -25.29 -0.78 -15.54
CA SER A 469 -26.38 -1.37 -14.78
C SER A 469 -26.46 -0.81 -13.36
N PRO A 470 -27.63 -0.84 -12.69
CA PRO A 470 -27.79 -0.28 -11.34
C PRO A 470 -26.77 -0.82 -10.34
N MET A 471 -26.47 -2.12 -10.38
CA MET A 471 -25.50 -2.72 -9.43
C MET A 471 -24.08 -2.27 -9.72
N PHE A 472 -23.66 -2.14 -11.00
CA PHE A 472 -22.35 -1.58 -11.32
C PHE A 472 -22.21 -0.12 -10.87
N LYS A 473 -23.25 0.70 -11.10
CA LYS A 473 -23.28 2.08 -10.60
C LYS A 473 -23.19 2.15 -9.07
N HIS A 474 -23.86 1.23 -8.36
CA HIS A 474 -23.78 1.17 -6.90
C HIS A 474 -22.36 0.82 -6.41
N HIS A 475 -21.66 -0.08 -7.11
CA HIS A 475 -20.32 -0.52 -6.79
C HIS A 475 -19.20 0.35 -7.42
N GLU A 476 -19.55 1.42 -8.11
CA GLU A 476 -18.65 2.48 -8.56
C GLU A 476 -18.88 3.73 -7.69
N ARG A 477 -17.92 4.05 -6.82
CA ARG A 477 -18.12 5.06 -5.77
C ARG A 477 -17.57 6.44 -6.11
N SER A 478 -16.74 6.58 -7.15
CA SER A 478 -16.20 7.87 -7.60
C SER A 478 -17.24 8.72 -8.37
N ASN A 479 -18.43 8.20 -8.54
CA ASN A 479 -19.58 8.89 -9.10
C ASN A 479 -20.18 9.95 -8.16
N ARG A 480 -19.67 10.09 -6.94
CA ARG A 480 -20.17 11.06 -5.97
C ARG A 480 -19.34 12.35 -6.00
N SER A 481 -19.99 13.47 -6.15
CA SER A 481 -19.36 14.78 -5.97
C SER A 481 -19.30 15.18 -4.49
N SER A 482 -20.19 14.63 -3.66
CA SER A 482 -20.15 14.68 -2.20
C SER A 482 -20.95 13.51 -1.63
N VAL A 483 -20.86 13.25 -0.32
CA VAL A 483 -21.59 12.15 0.34
C VAL A 483 -23.10 12.32 0.26
N ASP A 484 -23.57 13.55 0.17
CA ASP A 484 -25.01 13.90 0.09
C ASP A 484 -25.48 14.09 -1.37
N SER A 485 -24.56 14.27 -2.34
CA SER A 485 -24.95 14.30 -3.75
C SER A 485 -24.94 12.88 -4.28
N ILE A 486 -26.11 12.32 -4.48
CA ILE A 486 -26.31 11.24 -5.45
C ILE A 486 -26.13 11.92 -6.81
N ASP A 487 -24.88 12.04 -7.27
CA ASP A 487 -24.67 12.26 -8.68
C ASP A 487 -25.30 11.09 -9.43
N ASP A 488 -25.82 11.33 -10.61
CA ASP A 488 -26.58 10.37 -11.41
C ASP A 488 -25.76 9.11 -11.83
N GLY A 489 -24.63 8.90 -11.19
CA GLY A 489 -23.87 7.65 -11.18
C GLY A 489 -23.08 7.37 -12.45
N GLN A 490 -22.80 8.36 -13.29
CA GLN A 490 -22.10 8.12 -14.55
C GLN A 490 -20.64 8.56 -14.56
N ILE A 491 -20.23 9.49 -13.71
CA ILE A 491 -18.96 10.19 -13.84
C ILE A 491 -17.74 9.24 -13.83
N GLY A 492 -17.65 8.29 -12.90
CA GLY A 492 -16.51 7.38 -12.82
C GLY A 492 -16.49 6.37 -13.95
N THR A 493 -17.63 5.73 -14.23
CA THR A 493 -17.77 4.81 -15.37
C THR A 493 -17.47 5.50 -16.70
N ASP A 494 -17.98 6.74 -16.90
CA ASP A 494 -17.71 7.54 -18.11
C ASP A 494 -16.23 7.91 -18.23
N LYS A 495 -15.56 8.25 -17.13
CA LYS A 495 -14.11 8.50 -17.12
C LYS A 495 -13.34 7.26 -17.54
N ILE A 496 -13.67 6.08 -17.01
CA ILE A 496 -13.04 4.81 -17.41
C ILE A 496 -13.24 4.61 -18.91
N MET A 497 -14.48 4.67 -19.40
CA MET A 497 -14.78 4.43 -20.80
C MET A 497 -14.17 5.50 -21.71
N LYS A 498 -14.10 6.76 -21.28
CA LYS A 498 -13.39 7.82 -22.01
C LYS A 498 -11.91 7.47 -22.21
N ILE A 499 -11.20 7.06 -21.13
CA ILE A 499 -9.79 6.72 -21.21
C ILE A 499 -9.59 5.45 -22.06
N VAL A 500 -10.48 4.46 -21.93
CA VAL A 500 -10.48 3.27 -22.79
C VAL A 500 -10.58 3.67 -24.27
N ARG A 501 -11.56 4.49 -24.65
CA ARG A 501 -11.78 4.94 -26.03
C ARG A 501 -10.64 5.81 -26.59
N MET A 502 -9.89 6.49 -25.72
CA MET A 502 -8.68 7.20 -26.16
C MET A 502 -7.62 6.24 -26.73
N ASN A 503 -7.50 5.04 -26.16
CA ASN A 503 -6.39 4.13 -26.42
C ASN A 503 -6.79 2.85 -27.17
N PHE A 504 -8.03 2.39 -27.05
CA PHE A 504 -8.52 1.10 -27.55
C PHE A 504 -9.78 1.26 -28.42
N ARG A 505 -10.12 0.22 -29.19
CA ARG A 505 -11.37 0.12 -29.94
C ARG A 505 -12.52 -0.27 -29.01
N GLU A 506 -13.76 -0.15 -29.48
CA GLU A 506 -14.92 -0.57 -28.72
C GLU A 506 -14.86 -2.07 -28.40
N PRO A 507 -15.14 -2.46 -27.14
CA PRO A 507 -15.21 -3.86 -26.74
C PRO A 507 -16.42 -4.56 -27.39
N LYS A 508 -16.29 -5.87 -27.65
CA LYS A 508 -17.34 -6.64 -28.31
C LYS A 508 -18.54 -6.94 -27.40
N ASP A 509 -18.32 -7.07 -26.08
CA ASP A 509 -19.32 -7.47 -25.09
C ASP A 509 -18.97 -6.93 -23.69
N PHE A 510 -19.81 -7.25 -22.72
CA PHE A 510 -19.67 -6.83 -21.34
C PHE A 510 -18.35 -7.35 -20.72
N GLU A 511 -18.04 -8.63 -20.84
CA GLU A 511 -16.84 -9.22 -20.27
C GLU A 511 -15.58 -8.63 -20.90
N SER A 512 -15.57 -8.44 -22.21
CA SER A 512 -14.49 -7.75 -22.91
C SER A 512 -14.33 -6.30 -22.45
N THR A 513 -15.40 -5.61 -22.04
CA THR A 513 -15.34 -4.28 -21.44
C THR A 513 -14.57 -4.30 -20.11
N LEU A 514 -14.82 -5.30 -19.27
CA LEU A 514 -14.11 -5.46 -18.00
C LEU A 514 -12.61 -5.69 -18.26
N TRP A 515 -12.26 -6.66 -19.09
CA TRP A 515 -10.88 -6.96 -19.43
C TRP A 515 -10.14 -5.80 -20.09
N LEU A 516 -10.80 -5.14 -21.05
CA LEU A 516 -10.19 -4.03 -21.77
C LEU A 516 -9.89 -2.83 -20.87
N SER A 517 -10.76 -2.56 -19.89
CA SER A 517 -10.50 -1.51 -18.89
C SER A 517 -9.28 -1.81 -18.02
N GLN A 518 -9.08 -3.08 -17.65
CA GLN A 518 -7.93 -3.51 -16.88
C GLN A 518 -6.63 -3.45 -17.70
N ILE A 519 -6.67 -3.86 -18.96
CA ILE A 519 -5.54 -3.72 -19.90
C ILE A 519 -5.19 -2.23 -20.06
N ASN A 520 -6.19 -1.36 -20.20
CA ASN A 520 -5.97 0.08 -20.28
C ASN A 520 -5.32 0.65 -19.03
N GLN A 521 -5.79 0.25 -17.83
CA GLN A 521 -5.17 0.65 -16.56
C GLN A 521 -3.72 0.18 -16.48
N ALA A 522 -3.46 -1.08 -16.79
CA ALA A 522 -2.13 -1.65 -16.79
C ALA A 522 -1.20 -0.90 -17.75
N TYR A 523 -1.65 -0.65 -18.99
CA TYR A 523 -0.89 0.05 -20.02
C TYR A 523 -0.51 1.47 -19.63
N GLY A 524 -1.44 2.24 -19.06
CA GLY A 524 -1.17 3.62 -18.65
C GLY A 524 -0.26 3.73 -17.43
N ILE A 525 -0.44 2.84 -16.43
CA ILE A 525 0.44 2.80 -15.24
C ILE A 525 1.84 2.31 -15.61
N GLU A 526 1.96 1.31 -16.49
CA GLU A 526 3.23 0.82 -17.02
C GLU A 526 3.97 1.93 -17.78
N PHE A 527 3.27 2.67 -18.66
CA PHE A 527 3.84 3.82 -19.40
C PHE A 527 4.47 4.85 -18.43
N ALA A 528 3.76 5.19 -17.34
CA ALA A 528 4.24 6.12 -16.34
C ALA A 528 5.45 5.55 -15.57
N ALA A 529 5.32 4.34 -15.03
CA ALA A 529 6.35 3.69 -14.21
C ALA A 529 7.66 3.48 -15.00
N GLU A 530 7.59 3.01 -16.24
CA GLU A 530 8.76 2.88 -17.10
C GLU A 530 9.40 4.23 -17.39
N GLY A 531 8.59 5.27 -17.64
CA GLY A 531 9.05 6.63 -17.85
C GLY A 531 9.90 7.12 -16.68
N TRP A 532 9.36 7.04 -15.46
CA TRP A 532 10.06 7.49 -14.25
C TRP A 532 11.26 6.60 -13.89
N ARG A 533 11.20 5.31 -14.17
CA ARG A 533 12.35 4.42 -13.99
C ARG A 533 13.49 4.73 -14.99
N ARG A 534 13.17 5.14 -16.21
CA ARG A 534 14.19 5.64 -17.16
C ARG A 534 14.91 6.89 -16.65
N GLU A 535 14.25 7.67 -15.82
CA GLU A 535 14.79 8.93 -15.29
C GLU A 535 15.61 8.79 -14.00
N MET A 536 15.83 7.56 -13.50
CA MET A 536 16.71 7.36 -12.34
C MET A 536 18.08 8.01 -12.55
N PRO A 537 18.62 8.80 -11.59
CA PRO A 537 18.11 9.06 -10.24
C PRO A 537 17.25 10.34 -10.10
N LYS A 538 16.76 10.97 -11.16
CA LYS A 538 15.88 12.15 -11.06
C LYS A 538 14.51 11.81 -10.49
N SER A 539 14.06 10.57 -10.69
CA SER A 539 12.88 10.00 -10.05
C SER A 539 13.32 8.79 -9.22
N MET A 540 12.88 8.72 -7.96
CA MET A 540 13.30 7.69 -7.00
C MET A 540 12.11 7.00 -6.29
N GLY A 541 10.89 7.18 -6.79
CA GLY A 541 9.71 6.47 -6.29
C GLY A 541 8.55 6.50 -7.26
N CYS A 542 7.83 5.39 -7.31
CA CYS A 542 6.63 5.20 -8.11
C CYS A 542 5.67 4.33 -7.31
N VAL A 543 4.66 4.97 -6.67
CA VAL A 543 3.71 4.34 -5.75
C VAL A 543 2.31 4.65 -6.27
N TYR A 544 1.72 3.71 -7.04
CA TYR A 544 0.43 3.98 -7.66
C TYR A 544 -0.75 3.88 -6.68
N TRP A 545 -1.79 4.61 -6.94
CA TRP A 545 -3.08 4.49 -6.31
C TRP A 545 -3.94 3.51 -7.12
N GLN A 546 -4.34 2.31 -6.59
CA GLN A 546 -4.10 1.79 -5.26
C GLN A 546 -3.79 0.27 -5.32
N TYR A 547 -3.36 -0.33 -4.19
CA TYR A 547 -2.99 -1.74 -4.11
C TYR A 547 -4.20 -2.67 -4.11
N ASN A 548 -5.15 -2.45 -3.17
CA ASN A 548 -6.24 -3.36 -2.83
C ASN A 548 -7.60 -2.66 -2.74
N ASP A 549 -8.66 -3.44 -2.61
CA ASP A 549 -10.03 -3.00 -2.34
C ASP A 549 -10.48 -3.37 -0.92
N ASN A 550 -11.49 -2.66 -0.38
CA ASN A 550 -12.11 -2.98 0.91
C ASN A 550 -13.52 -3.58 0.78
N TRP A 551 -14.04 -3.69 -0.41
CA TRP A 551 -15.26 -4.37 -0.82
C TRP A 551 -15.21 -4.65 -2.33
N PRO A 552 -16.05 -5.56 -2.88
CA PRO A 552 -16.09 -5.78 -4.33
C PRO A 552 -16.53 -4.50 -5.06
N SER A 553 -15.67 -3.91 -5.89
CA SER A 553 -15.96 -2.62 -6.53
C SER A 553 -15.23 -2.39 -7.84
N THR A 554 -15.64 -1.35 -8.55
CA THR A 554 -14.88 -0.66 -9.58
C THR A 554 -13.94 0.32 -8.90
N SER A 555 -12.64 0.25 -9.16
CA SER A 555 -11.66 1.04 -8.42
C SER A 555 -10.31 1.17 -9.13
N TRP A 556 -9.37 1.84 -8.47
CA TRP A 556 -7.97 1.96 -8.88
C TRP A 556 -7.13 0.73 -8.52
N SER A 557 -7.67 -0.24 -7.80
CA SER A 557 -6.91 -1.37 -7.25
C SER A 557 -6.20 -2.19 -8.34
N SER A 558 -5.01 -2.69 -8.00
CA SER A 558 -4.34 -3.72 -8.79
C SER A 558 -4.75 -5.14 -8.37
N MET A 559 -5.24 -5.29 -7.16
CA MET A 559 -5.78 -6.53 -6.61
C MET A 559 -7.17 -6.28 -6.05
N ASP A 560 -8.14 -7.10 -6.43
CA ASP A 560 -9.52 -6.93 -5.99
C ASP A 560 -9.76 -7.39 -4.54
N TYR A 561 -10.96 -7.14 -4.03
CA TYR A 561 -11.35 -7.48 -2.67
C TYR A 561 -11.14 -8.97 -2.31
N PHE A 562 -11.29 -9.88 -3.27
CA PHE A 562 -11.10 -11.32 -3.04
C PHE A 562 -9.64 -11.78 -3.17
N GLY A 563 -8.72 -10.85 -3.41
CA GLY A 563 -7.30 -11.14 -3.62
C GLY A 563 -6.97 -11.65 -5.03
N ARG A 564 -7.86 -11.45 -6.00
CA ARG A 564 -7.59 -11.76 -7.40
C ARG A 564 -6.75 -10.65 -8.02
N TRP A 565 -5.77 -11.05 -8.80
CA TRP A 565 -4.89 -10.11 -9.49
C TRP A 565 -5.58 -9.57 -10.74
N LYS A 566 -5.65 -8.24 -10.86
CA LYS A 566 -6.07 -7.55 -12.08
C LYS A 566 -4.87 -7.44 -13.04
N ALA A 567 -5.12 -7.05 -14.28
CA ALA A 567 -4.05 -6.90 -15.28
C ALA A 567 -2.89 -6.01 -14.79
N LEU A 568 -3.19 -4.93 -14.06
CA LEU A 568 -2.18 -4.05 -13.48
C LEU A 568 -1.22 -4.78 -12.54
N HIS A 569 -1.72 -5.70 -11.70
CA HIS A 569 -0.87 -6.42 -10.75
C HIS A 569 0.12 -7.36 -11.48
N TYR A 570 -0.34 -8.06 -12.52
CA TYR A 570 0.56 -8.86 -13.36
C TYR A 570 1.60 -7.99 -14.09
N ARG A 571 1.18 -6.86 -14.68
CA ARG A 571 2.11 -5.96 -15.36
C ARG A 571 3.09 -5.27 -14.42
N ALA A 572 2.72 -5.05 -13.14
CA ALA A 572 3.63 -4.54 -12.13
C ALA A 572 4.88 -5.42 -11.97
N ARG A 573 4.75 -6.72 -12.10
CA ARG A 573 5.88 -7.65 -12.09
C ARG A 573 6.94 -7.30 -13.16
N HIS A 574 6.50 -6.81 -14.31
CA HIS A 574 7.37 -6.45 -15.43
C HIS A 574 7.98 -5.06 -15.21
N PHE A 575 7.17 -4.02 -15.07
CA PHE A 575 7.69 -2.67 -14.94
C PHE A 575 8.41 -2.39 -13.60
N TYR A 576 8.25 -3.26 -12.59
CA TYR A 576 8.99 -3.24 -11.32
C TYR A 576 10.14 -4.28 -11.25
N SER A 577 10.45 -4.97 -12.33
CA SER A 577 11.60 -5.88 -12.35
C SER A 577 12.90 -5.16 -11.96
N SER A 578 13.82 -5.86 -11.29
CA SER A 578 15.08 -5.24 -10.83
C SER A 578 15.98 -4.79 -11.98
N VAL A 579 15.90 -5.48 -13.10
CA VAL A 579 16.46 -5.03 -14.39
C VAL A 579 15.28 -4.87 -15.34
N LEU A 580 15.17 -3.70 -15.98
CA LEU A 580 14.10 -3.38 -16.91
C LEU A 580 14.69 -2.93 -18.24
N VAL A 581 14.36 -3.67 -19.30
CA VAL A 581 14.53 -3.17 -20.67
C VAL A 581 13.26 -2.43 -21.07
N SER A 582 13.41 -1.23 -21.63
CA SER A 582 12.27 -0.46 -22.17
C SER A 582 12.68 0.33 -23.39
N GLY A 583 11.71 0.70 -24.21
CA GLY A 583 11.94 1.54 -25.38
C GLY A 583 11.15 2.84 -25.31
N ASP A 584 11.74 3.92 -25.79
CA ASP A 584 11.05 5.21 -25.93
C ASP A 584 11.03 5.63 -27.39
N PHE A 585 9.84 5.56 -28.00
CA PHE A 585 9.64 5.94 -29.40
C PHE A 585 9.52 7.45 -29.55
N ASN A 586 10.36 8.01 -30.40
CA ASN A 586 10.27 9.40 -30.84
C ASN A 586 9.61 9.48 -32.23
N PRO A 587 8.36 9.97 -32.35
CA PRO A 587 7.64 10.01 -33.60
C PRO A 587 8.20 11.07 -34.59
N THR A 588 8.95 12.08 -34.11
CA THR A 588 9.49 13.14 -34.95
C THR A 588 10.63 12.63 -35.82
N ASN A 589 11.57 11.90 -35.24
CA ASN A 589 12.72 11.33 -35.95
C ASN A 589 12.58 9.84 -36.23
N GLN A 590 11.45 9.23 -35.86
CA GLN A 590 11.11 7.83 -36.06
C GLN A 590 12.18 6.87 -35.52
N THR A 591 12.68 7.16 -34.31
CA THR A 591 13.67 6.33 -33.62
C THR A 591 13.12 5.75 -32.36
N VAL A 592 13.63 4.58 -31.92
CA VAL A 592 13.39 4.01 -30.61
C VAL A 592 14.69 4.04 -29.81
N ALA A 593 14.71 4.81 -28.74
CA ALA A 593 15.79 4.75 -27.75
C ALA A 593 15.62 3.51 -26.88
N LEU A 594 16.65 2.68 -26.81
CA LEU A 594 16.69 1.46 -26.01
C LEU A 594 17.29 1.79 -24.65
N TRP A 595 16.48 1.62 -23.61
CA TRP A 595 16.87 1.88 -22.24
C TRP A 595 17.09 0.58 -21.46
N LEU A 596 18.12 0.57 -20.60
CA LEU A 596 18.30 -0.46 -19.60
C LEU A 596 18.39 0.23 -18.23
N THR A 597 17.46 -0.13 -17.34
CA THR A 597 17.40 0.36 -15.96
C THR A 597 17.77 -0.78 -15.02
N SER A 598 18.60 -0.53 -14.01
CA SER A 598 19.00 -1.54 -13.03
C SER A 598 18.86 -1.00 -11.61
N ASP A 599 18.18 -1.75 -10.75
CA ASP A 599 18.13 -1.55 -9.30
C ASP A 599 19.22 -2.37 -8.58
N GLU A 600 19.95 -3.23 -9.31
CA GLU A 600 20.96 -4.12 -8.75
C GLU A 600 22.10 -3.33 -8.12
N LEU A 601 22.63 -3.82 -6.99
CA LEU A 601 23.74 -3.21 -6.25
C LEU A 601 25.12 -3.41 -6.91
N LYS A 602 25.16 -4.17 -8.00
CA LYS A 602 26.35 -4.44 -8.80
C LYS A 602 26.04 -4.20 -10.27
N PRO A 603 27.07 -3.88 -11.08
CA PRO A 603 26.87 -3.79 -12.52
C PRO A 603 26.29 -5.08 -13.10
N VAL A 604 25.37 -4.95 -14.04
CA VAL A 604 24.72 -6.06 -14.76
C VAL A 604 25.27 -6.13 -16.17
N GLN A 605 25.68 -7.32 -16.59
CA GLN A 605 26.12 -7.59 -17.96
C GLN A 605 25.17 -8.54 -18.65
N GLY A 606 24.93 -8.32 -19.93
CA GLY A 606 24.04 -9.19 -20.70
C GLY A 606 23.98 -8.82 -22.17
N LYS A 607 23.03 -9.45 -22.85
CA LYS A 607 22.75 -9.24 -24.27
C LYS A 607 21.36 -8.67 -24.42
N LEU A 608 21.25 -7.51 -25.06
CA LEU A 608 19.97 -6.94 -25.48
C LEU A 608 19.75 -7.33 -26.94
N ASN A 609 18.70 -8.11 -27.20
CA ASN A 609 18.24 -8.45 -28.54
C ASN A 609 16.98 -7.60 -28.83
N TRP A 610 16.89 -7.09 -30.03
CA TRP A 610 15.69 -6.43 -30.52
C TRP A 610 15.27 -7.01 -31.87
N GLN A 611 13.98 -6.98 -32.12
CA GLN A 611 13.38 -7.45 -33.37
C GLN A 611 12.23 -6.50 -33.75
N VAL A 612 12.15 -6.13 -35.02
CA VAL A 612 11.01 -5.40 -35.56
C VAL A 612 10.19 -6.36 -36.40
N THR A 613 8.88 -6.43 -36.10
CA THR A 613 7.95 -7.23 -36.93
C THR A 613 6.81 -6.34 -37.43
N ASP A 614 6.18 -6.76 -38.52
CA ASP A 614 4.84 -6.29 -38.82
C ASP A 614 3.78 -7.04 -37.98
N LEU A 615 2.52 -6.67 -38.13
CA LEU A 615 1.41 -7.33 -37.43
C LEU A 615 0.95 -8.65 -38.06
N ALA A 616 1.49 -9.00 -39.23
CA ALA A 616 1.36 -10.35 -39.79
C ALA A 616 2.39 -11.33 -39.20
N GLY A 617 3.43 -10.80 -38.53
CA GLY A 617 4.48 -11.59 -37.88
C GLY A 617 5.76 -11.72 -38.72
N ASN A 618 5.87 -11.01 -39.85
CA ASN A 618 7.09 -11.01 -40.66
C ASN A 618 8.18 -10.22 -39.92
N GLU A 619 9.38 -10.79 -39.84
CA GLU A 619 10.55 -10.07 -39.34
C GLU A 619 11.04 -9.08 -40.39
N LEU A 620 11.15 -7.81 -40.01
CA LEU A 620 11.57 -6.71 -40.88
C LEU A 620 12.96 -6.18 -40.50
N GLY A 621 13.46 -6.54 -39.33
CA GLY A 621 14.78 -6.18 -38.84
C GLY A 621 15.03 -6.73 -37.47
N ALA A 622 16.30 -6.98 -37.18
CA ALA A 622 16.73 -7.49 -35.89
C ALA A 622 18.15 -7.04 -35.56
N GLY A 623 18.48 -7.03 -34.29
CA GLY A 623 19.85 -6.73 -33.86
C GLY A 623 20.13 -7.15 -32.43
N LYS A 624 21.41 -7.04 -32.05
CA LYS A 624 21.92 -7.50 -30.79
C LYS A 624 23.03 -6.60 -30.30
N LEU A 625 22.96 -6.26 -29.02
CA LEU A 625 23.93 -5.43 -28.32
C LEU A 625 24.46 -6.17 -27.09
N SER A 626 25.78 -6.14 -26.87
CA SER A 626 26.37 -6.50 -25.58
C SER A 626 26.34 -5.27 -24.68
N VAL A 627 25.73 -5.38 -23.52
CA VAL A 627 25.47 -4.25 -22.62
C VAL A 627 26.07 -4.53 -21.24
N THR A 628 26.72 -3.52 -20.68
CA THR A 628 27.07 -3.45 -19.27
C THR A 628 26.34 -2.26 -18.66
N GLN A 629 25.36 -2.52 -17.78
CA GLN A 629 24.61 -1.49 -17.07
C GLN A 629 25.22 -1.23 -15.70
N THR A 630 25.46 0.03 -15.39
CA THR A 630 25.94 0.46 -14.06
C THR A 630 24.88 0.14 -12.99
N ALA A 631 25.34 -0.21 -11.79
CA ALA A 631 24.49 -0.42 -10.63
C ALA A 631 23.60 0.79 -10.33
N GLN A 632 22.36 0.55 -9.96
CA GLN A 632 21.37 1.55 -9.55
C GLN A 632 21.25 2.75 -10.51
N LYS A 633 21.20 2.48 -11.80
CA LYS A 633 21.18 3.51 -12.83
C LYS A 633 20.31 3.11 -14.02
N SER A 634 19.84 4.12 -14.74
CA SER A 634 19.21 3.99 -16.05
C SER A 634 20.04 4.70 -17.12
N SER A 635 20.13 4.11 -18.32
CA SER A 635 20.84 4.72 -19.44
C SER A 635 20.30 4.22 -20.79
N VAL A 636 20.44 5.06 -21.82
CA VAL A 636 20.28 4.64 -23.20
C VAL A 636 21.46 3.75 -23.59
N VAL A 637 21.17 2.55 -24.03
CA VAL A 637 22.18 1.54 -24.43
C VAL A 637 22.24 1.32 -25.93
N GLY A 638 21.33 1.94 -26.69
CA GLY A 638 21.28 1.90 -28.14
C GLY A 638 20.11 2.69 -28.68
N THR A 639 20.06 2.83 -29.99
CA THR A 639 18.95 3.46 -30.74
C THR A 639 18.67 2.69 -31.98
N ILE A 640 17.41 2.48 -32.31
CA ILE A 640 16.95 1.87 -33.57
C ILE A 640 16.38 2.98 -34.44
N ASP A 641 16.89 3.16 -35.64
CA ASP A 641 16.28 4.00 -36.68
C ASP A 641 15.21 3.18 -37.41
N LEU A 642 13.98 3.63 -37.39
CA LEU A 642 12.83 3.00 -38.03
C LEU A 642 12.34 3.77 -39.27
N GLY A 643 13.00 4.86 -39.64
CA GLY A 643 12.53 5.77 -40.69
C GLY A 643 12.19 5.06 -42.03
N GLN A 644 13.05 4.16 -42.49
CA GLN A 644 12.80 3.39 -43.70
C GLN A 644 11.64 2.39 -43.53
N LEU A 645 11.57 1.72 -42.38
CA LEU A 645 10.51 0.75 -42.09
C LEU A 645 9.14 1.43 -41.92
N VAL A 646 9.11 2.58 -41.25
CA VAL A 646 7.87 3.37 -41.11
C VAL A 646 7.39 3.87 -42.46
N LYS A 647 8.31 4.32 -43.32
CA LYS A 647 7.97 4.74 -44.70
C LYS A 647 7.42 3.59 -45.53
N ALA A 648 7.97 2.38 -45.40
CA ALA A 648 7.59 1.21 -46.21
C ALA A 648 6.30 0.53 -45.70
N HIS A 649 6.10 0.44 -44.39
CA HIS A 649 5.05 -0.40 -43.76
C HIS A 649 4.02 0.39 -42.96
N GLY A 650 4.27 1.67 -42.69
CA GLY A 650 3.47 2.49 -41.79
C GLY A 650 3.73 2.17 -40.30
N GLY A 651 3.84 3.20 -39.44
CA GLY A 651 4.14 3.01 -38.03
C GLY A 651 3.07 2.20 -37.25
N THR A 652 1.80 2.25 -37.69
CA THR A 652 0.71 1.47 -37.09
C THR A 652 0.81 -0.04 -37.33
N ASN A 653 1.63 -0.46 -38.30
CA ASN A 653 1.83 -1.87 -38.64
C ASN A 653 3.16 -2.44 -38.12
N LEU A 654 3.85 -1.72 -37.22
CA LEU A 654 5.15 -2.13 -36.69
C LEU A 654 5.11 -2.34 -35.15
N LEU A 655 5.82 -3.37 -34.72
CA LEU A 655 6.10 -3.67 -33.29
C LEU A 655 7.62 -3.83 -33.12
N VAL A 656 8.16 -3.27 -32.02
CA VAL A 656 9.56 -3.49 -31.63
C VAL A 656 9.60 -4.35 -30.38
N TRP A 657 10.10 -5.57 -30.51
CA TRP A 657 10.29 -6.53 -29.45
C TRP A 657 11.68 -6.33 -28.85
N LEU A 658 11.73 -6.26 -27.52
CA LEU A 658 12.98 -6.09 -26.79
C LEU A 658 13.15 -7.26 -25.82
N LYS A 659 14.35 -7.80 -25.73
CA LYS A 659 14.69 -8.82 -24.74
C LYS A 659 16.11 -8.62 -24.26
N PHE A 660 16.27 -8.38 -22.97
CA PHE A 660 17.57 -8.39 -22.30
C PHE A 660 17.77 -9.71 -21.60
N ASP A 661 18.89 -10.36 -21.84
CA ASP A 661 19.32 -11.59 -21.17
C ASP A 661 20.57 -11.31 -20.34
N GLY A 662 20.37 -11.10 -19.05
CA GLY A 662 21.41 -10.97 -18.03
C GLY A 662 21.63 -12.24 -17.22
N GLY A 663 20.91 -13.33 -17.58
CA GLY A 663 20.92 -14.60 -16.87
C GLY A 663 19.93 -14.68 -15.72
N GLY A 664 19.17 -15.78 -15.65
CA GLY A 664 18.21 -16.06 -14.56
C GLY A 664 17.18 -14.96 -14.35
N LYS A 665 17.10 -14.41 -13.15
CA LYS A 665 16.15 -13.35 -12.77
C LYS A 665 16.41 -11.98 -13.44
N LEU A 666 17.58 -11.82 -14.06
CA LEU A 666 17.95 -10.57 -14.74
C LEU A 666 17.51 -10.56 -16.21
N THR A 667 16.76 -11.58 -16.66
CA THR A 667 16.15 -11.61 -18.00
C THR A 667 14.83 -10.87 -17.97
N THR A 668 14.66 -9.93 -18.88
CA THR A 668 13.47 -9.07 -19.02
C THR A 668 13.16 -8.84 -20.49
N ASP A 669 11.88 -8.63 -20.79
CA ASP A 669 11.37 -8.36 -22.13
C ASP A 669 10.40 -7.18 -22.14
N ASN A 670 10.16 -6.62 -23.31
CA ASN A 670 9.22 -5.52 -23.50
C ASN A 670 8.79 -5.44 -24.96
N VAL A 671 7.72 -4.70 -25.23
CA VAL A 671 7.23 -4.38 -26.57
C VAL A 671 6.98 -2.88 -26.70
N VAL A 672 7.58 -2.26 -27.70
CA VAL A 672 7.33 -0.86 -28.02
C VAL A 672 6.28 -0.77 -29.11
N LEU A 673 5.19 -0.10 -28.80
CA LEU A 673 4.13 0.24 -29.73
C LEU A 673 4.43 1.61 -30.35
N LEU A 674 4.42 1.71 -31.66
CA LEU A 674 4.69 2.98 -32.38
C LEU A 674 3.41 3.83 -32.53
N ALA A 675 2.25 3.25 -32.21
CA ALA A 675 0.95 3.90 -32.26
C ALA A 675 0.07 3.41 -31.11
N ARG A 676 -1.04 4.11 -30.85
CA ARG A 676 -2.00 3.67 -29.84
C ARG A 676 -2.62 2.31 -30.22
N PRO A 677 -2.90 1.43 -29.26
CA PRO A 677 -3.45 0.09 -29.54
C PRO A 677 -4.67 0.06 -30.46
N LYS A 678 -5.54 1.09 -30.41
CA LYS A 678 -6.71 1.18 -31.30
C LYS A 678 -6.37 1.37 -32.79
N GLN A 679 -5.19 1.88 -33.07
CA GLN A 679 -4.74 2.17 -34.44
C GLN A 679 -4.04 0.97 -35.09
N LEU A 680 -3.67 -0.04 -34.30
CA LEU A 680 -2.99 -1.23 -34.77
C LEU A 680 -3.97 -2.10 -35.57
N PRO A 681 -3.66 -2.50 -36.82
CA PRO A 681 -4.46 -3.45 -37.61
C PRO A 681 -4.21 -4.89 -37.12
N LEU A 682 -4.57 -5.16 -35.84
CA LEU A 682 -4.37 -6.47 -35.23
C LEU A 682 -5.05 -7.56 -36.01
N GLN A 683 -4.40 -8.71 -36.13
CA GLN A 683 -4.91 -9.92 -36.73
C GLN A 683 -5.12 -10.98 -35.66
N ASP A 684 -5.96 -12.00 -35.96
CA ASP A 684 -6.09 -13.16 -35.08
C ASP A 684 -4.72 -13.78 -34.82
N PRO A 685 -4.25 -13.79 -33.55
CA PRO A 685 -2.93 -14.31 -33.21
C PRO A 685 -2.86 -15.85 -33.30
N GLN A 686 -3.97 -16.55 -33.57
CA GLN A 686 -4.04 -18.01 -33.67
C GLN A 686 -3.44 -18.70 -32.45
N LEU A 687 -3.90 -18.31 -31.26
CA LEU A 687 -3.39 -18.84 -30.01
C LEU A 687 -3.66 -20.36 -29.91
N SER A 688 -2.61 -21.09 -29.57
CA SER A 688 -2.69 -22.53 -29.24
C SER A 688 -2.01 -22.78 -27.92
N PHE A 689 -2.49 -23.77 -27.17
CA PHE A 689 -1.87 -24.10 -25.88
C PHE A 689 -1.84 -25.60 -25.62
N THR A 690 -0.87 -25.99 -24.79
CA THR A 690 -0.72 -27.34 -24.24
C THR A 690 -0.52 -27.24 -22.73
N ALA A 691 -0.91 -28.29 -21.99
CA ALA A 691 -0.70 -28.34 -20.57
C ALA A 691 0.08 -29.60 -20.17
N SER A 692 0.93 -29.47 -19.14
CA SER A 692 1.59 -30.55 -18.43
C SER A 692 1.40 -30.38 -16.93
N GLY A 693 1.39 -31.46 -16.16
CA GLY A 693 1.11 -31.46 -14.73
C GLY A 693 -0.14 -32.26 -14.36
N SER A 694 -0.54 -32.20 -13.10
CA SER A 694 -1.71 -32.92 -12.56
C SER A 694 -2.21 -32.31 -11.27
N GLY A 695 -3.44 -32.66 -10.87
CA GLY A 695 -4.04 -32.25 -9.62
C GLY A 695 -4.27 -30.73 -9.55
N THR A 696 -3.54 -30.04 -8.70
CA THR A 696 -3.66 -28.59 -8.55
C THR A 696 -2.55 -27.80 -9.26
N ASN A 697 -1.56 -28.46 -9.86
CA ASN A 697 -0.38 -27.78 -10.42
C ASN A 697 -0.18 -28.15 -11.88
N TYR A 698 -0.24 -27.12 -12.73
CA TYR A 698 -0.04 -27.28 -14.16
C TYR A 698 0.96 -26.25 -14.70
N THR A 699 1.62 -26.60 -15.79
CA THR A 699 2.34 -25.67 -16.66
C THR A 699 1.62 -25.64 -18.00
N VAL A 700 1.09 -24.47 -18.35
CA VAL A 700 0.47 -24.23 -19.64
C VAL A 700 1.47 -23.52 -20.53
N THR A 701 1.67 -24.05 -21.74
CA THR A 701 2.52 -23.42 -22.77
C THR A 701 1.62 -22.90 -23.87
N VAL A 702 1.67 -21.57 -24.09
CA VAL A 702 0.91 -20.88 -25.14
C VAL A 702 1.85 -20.50 -26.27
N ARG A 703 1.37 -20.61 -27.51
CA ARG A 703 2.04 -20.17 -28.73
C ARG A 703 1.11 -19.28 -29.54
N ALA A 704 1.69 -18.32 -30.24
CA ALA A 704 0.98 -17.46 -31.17
C ALA A 704 1.55 -17.61 -32.58
N GLY A 705 0.69 -17.72 -33.57
CA GLY A 705 1.07 -17.74 -35.00
C GLY A 705 1.40 -16.33 -35.51
N LYS A 706 0.83 -15.28 -34.92
CA LYS A 706 1.07 -13.87 -35.21
C LYS A 706 1.29 -13.10 -33.89
N PRO A 707 1.77 -11.84 -33.92
CA PRO A 707 1.94 -11.03 -32.72
C PRO A 707 0.69 -10.99 -31.83
N ALA A 708 0.84 -11.39 -30.58
CA ALA A 708 -0.24 -11.43 -29.61
C ALA A 708 0.06 -10.47 -28.46
N LEU A 709 -0.77 -9.44 -28.32
CA LEU A 709 -0.60 -8.42 -27.29
C LEU A 709 -1.53 -8.67 -26.10
N TRP A 710 -1.03 -8.47 -24.89
CA TRP A 710 -1.74 -8.71 -23.64
C TRP A 710 -2.46 -10.06 -23.61
N VAL A 711 -1.69 -11.15 -23.77
CA VAL A 711 -2.23 -12.51 -23.66
C VAL A 711 -2.44 -12.88 -22.22
N TRP A 712 -3.64 -13.37 -21.91
CA TRP A 712 -3.96 -13.91 -20.57
C TRP A 712 -4.68 -15.23 -20.66
N LEU A 713 -4.56 -15.97 -19.57
CA LEU A 713 -5.28 -17.20 -19.33
C LEU A 713 -6.38 -16.95 -18.29
N ASP A 714 -7.52 -17.57 -18.50
CA ASP A 714 -8.63 -17.60 -17.56
C ASP A 714 -9.27 -19.01 -17.51
N ILE A 715 -9.85 -19.34 -16.37
CA ILE A 715 -10.60 -20.59 -16.18
C ILE A 715 -11.94 -20.21 -15.55
N PRO A 716 -12.96 -19.89 -16.34
CA PRO A 716 -14.23 -19.42 -15.81
C PRO A 716 -14.82 -20.35 -14.75
N GLY A 717 -15.22 -19.78 -13.60
CA GLY A 717 -15.77 -20.52 -12.47
C GLY A 717 -14.77 -21.29 -11.61
N VAL A 718 -13.47 -21.15 -11.87
CA VAL A 718 -12.41 -21.84 -11.11
C VAL A 718 -11.43 -20.81 -10.55
N GLU A 719 -11.23 -20.85 -9.24
CA GLU A 719 -10.19 -20.05 -8.60
C GLU A 719 -8.80 -20.62 -8.90
N ALA A 720 -8.00 -19.84 -9.60
CA ALA A 720 -6.65 -20.20 -10.02
C ALA A 720 -5.66 -19.04 -9.82
N ARG A 721 -4.41 -19.38 -9.53
CA ARG A 721 -3.29 -18.45 -9.56
C ARG A 721 -2.40 -18.74 -10.75
N PHE A 722 -2.10 -17.72 -11.52
CA PHE A 722 -1.18 -17.81 -12.66
C PHE A 722 0.16 -17.19 -12.27
N SER A 723 1.26 -17.77 -12.70
CA SER A 723 2.60 -17.22 -12.45
C SER A 723 2.80 -15.88 -13.16
N ASP A 724 2.10 -15.67 -14.28
CA ASP A 724 2.07 -14.44 -15.06
C ASP A 724 0.77 -14.37 -15.88
N ASN A 725 0.42 -13.18 -16.37
CA ASN A 725 -0.72 -12.96 -17.27
C ASN A 725 -0.57 -11.60 -17.97
N PHE A 726 -1.37 -11.33 -18.99
CA PHE A 726 -1.35 -10.09 -19.77
C PHE A 726 0.03 -9.78 -20.38
N ILE A 727 0.72 -10.83 -20.84
CA ILE A 727 2.04 -10.73 -21.48
C ILE A 727 1.92 -10.56 -22.98
N HIS A 728 3.01 -10.15 -23.62
CA HIS A 728 3.11 -10.08 -25.07
C HIS A 728 3.85 -11.31 -25.60
N ILE A 729 3.35 -11.91 -26.69
CA ILE A 729 3.93 -13.11 -27.28
C ILE A 729 4.32 -12.82 -28.74
N ALA A 730 5.61 -12.90 -29.01
CA ALA A 730 6.12 -12.80 -30.38
C ALA A 730 5.77 -14.06 -31.19
N PRO A 731 5.62 -13.96 -32.52
CA PRO A 731 5.30 -15.07 -33.38
C PRO A 731 6.26 -16.26 -33.19
N GLY A 732 5.72 -17.46 -33.03
CA GLY A 732 6.51 -18.68 -32.87
C GLY A 732 7.19 -18.88 -31.50
N ALA A 733 7.32 -17.83 -30.67
CA ALA A 733 7.88 -17.94 -29.34
C ALA A 733 6.88 -18.63 -28.36
N PRO A 734 7.31 -19.62 -27.54
CA PRO A 734 6.45 -20.18 -26.53
C PRO A 734 6.47 -19.33 -25.25
N ALA A 735 5.30 -19.10 -24.67
CA ALA A 735 5.16 -18.53 -23.33
C ALA A 735 4.67 -19.60 -22.34
N LYS A 736 5.24 -19.64 -21.14
CA LYS A 736 4.91 -20.63 -20.11
C LYS A 736 4.26 -19.98 -18.91
N PHE A 737 3.12 -20.53 -18.49
CA PHE A 737 2.36 -20.11 -17.32
C PHE A 737 2.28 -21.27 -16.34
N ASN A 738 2.77 -21.10 -15.12
CA ASN A 738 2.46 -22.02 -14.05
C ASN A 738 1.09 -21.66 -13.49
N VAL A 739 0.23 -22.66 -13.39
CA VAL A 739 -1.16 -22.53 -12.95
C VAL A 739 -1.33 -23.35 -11.67
N GLN A 740 -1.74 -22.70 -10.61
CA GLN A 740 -2.07 -23.33 -9.34
C GLN A 740 -3.57 -23.20 -9.08
N LEU A 741 -4.26 -24.31 -9.04
CA LEU A 741 -5.69 -24.40 -8.77
C LEU A 741 -5.95 -24.53 -7.27
N THR A 742 -7.06 -24.03 -6.79
CA THR A 742 -7.50 -24.21 -5.39
C THR A 742 -8.07 -25.61 -5.14
N LYS A 743 -8.58 -26.27 -6.18
CA LYS A 743 -9.11 -27.64 -6.14
C LYS A 743 -8.48 -28.49 -7.25
N PRO A 744 -8.25 -29.78 -7.01
CA PRO A 744 -7.73 -30.67 -8.06
C PRO A 744 -8.68 -30.75 -9.26
N MET A 745 -8.10 -30.79 -10.46
CA MET A 745 -8.78 -30.95 -11.73
C MET A 745 -7.98 -31.93 -12.60
N SER A 746 -8.62 -32.69 -13.45
CA SER A 746 -7.90 -33.50 -14.43
C SER A 746 -7.34 -32.63 -15.55
N LYS A 747 -6.29 -33.09 -16.23
CA LYS A 747 -5.73 -32.38 -17.39
C LYS A 747 -6.77 -32.19 -18.52
N SER A 748 -7.65 -33.18 -18.72
CA SER A 748 -8.71 -33.09 -19.75
C SER A 748 -9.72 -32.01 -19.42
N GLU A 749 -10.14 -31.92 -18.14
CA GLU A 749 -11.05 -30.85 -17.67
C GLU A 749 -10.41 -29.48 -17.77
N LEU A 750 -9.13 -29.36 -17.33
CA LEU A 750 -8.38 -28.12 -17.47
C LEU A 750 -8.36 -27.62 -18.92
N LEU A 751 -7.98 -28.51 -19.88
CA LEU A 751 -7.88 -28.14 -21.29
C LEU A 751 -9.24 -27.78 -21.92
N LYS A 752 -10.34 -28.29 -21.39
CA LYS A 752 -11.70 -27.93 -21.84
C LYS A 752 -12.16 -26.57 -21.29
N SER A 753 -11.74 -26.21 -20.06
CA SER A 753 -12.20 -25.02 -19.35
C SER A 753 -11.27 -23.83 -19.53
N LEU A 754 -9.98 -24.08 -19.82
CA LEU A 754 -8.97 -23.03 -19.98
C LEU A 754 -9.23 -22.21 -21.25
N GLN A 755 -9.24 -20.91 -21.07
CA GLN A 755 -9.31 -19.94 -22.17
C GLN A 755 -7.99 -19.18 -22.28
N ALA A 756 -7.45 -19.10 -23.47
CA ALA A 756 -6.35 -18.23 -23.80
C ALA A 756 -6.86 -17.06 -24.65
N GLN A 757 -6.75 -15.86 -24.15
CA GLN A 757 -7.27 -14.65 -24.76
C GLN A 757 -6.15 -13.64 -25.02
N SER A 758 -6.43 -12.64 -25.85
CA SER A 758 -5.53 -11.52 -26.13
C SER A 758 -6.31 -10.24 -26.39
N LEU A 759 -5.63 -9.12 -26.53
CA LEU A 759 -6.27 -7.85 -26.90
C LEU A 759 -7.17 -8.00 -28.14
N PHE A 760 -6.74 -8.77 -29.17
CA PHE A 760 -7.55 -9.00 -30.38
C PHE A 760 -8.92 -9.56 -30.07
N SER A 761 -9.02 -10.48 -29.12
CA SER A 761 -10.28 -11.15 -28.77
C SER A 761 -11.29 -10.25 -28.04
N THR A 762 -10.90 -9.06 -27.60
CA THR A 762 -11.79 -8.11 -26.90
C THR A 762 -12.54 -7.19 -27.86
N TYR A 763 -12.11 -7.06 -29.09
CA TYR A 763 -12.68 -6.10 -30.06
C TYR A 763 -13.87 -6.66 -30.81
N LYS A 764 -14.78 -5.79 -31.23
CA LYS A 764 -15.76 -6.09 -32.28
C LYS A 764 -14.99 -6.38 -33.57
N GLN A 765 -15.30 -7.51 -34.17
CA GLN A 765 -14.75 -7.93 -35.46
C GLN A 765 -15.43 -7.17 -36.59
#